data_e8e222a8790b010078aabb6d2594251e
#
_entry.id   e8e222a8790b010078aabb6d2594251e
#
_cell.length_a   1.000
_cell.length_b   1.000
_cell.length_c   1.000
_cell.angle_alpha   90.00
_cell.angle_beta   90.00
_cell.angle_gamma   90.00
#
_symmetry.space_group_name_H-M   'P 1'
#
loop_
_entity.id
_entity.type
_entity.pdbx_description
1 polymer ?
#
loop_
_entity_poly.entity_id
_entity_poly.type
_entity_poly.pdbx_seq_one_letter_code
_entity_poly.pdbx_strand_id
1 'polypeptide(L)'
;DYVVAKIPRFPFDKFEHGERRLGTQMKATGEVMAIGRNIEESLLKACRSLEIGVYHNEMPELADVTDDALVEKIVKAQDDRLFYLSEAIRRGYTIEELSELTKIDTFFLDKLLHIFELEQELATHVGDVDVLKEAKRNGFSDRKIADLWNQTADQVRATRLENHIVPVYKMVDTCTAEFQSSTPYFYSTYEWENESIKSDKESVIVLGSGPIRIGQGVEFDYATVHSVKAIQAAGYEAIIMNSNPETVSTDFSVSDKLYFEPLTFEDVMNVIELEQPKGVVVQFGGQTAINLAEPLSKAGVKILGTQVADLDRAEDRDLFEQALKDLDIPQPPGQTATNEEEAVEAARKIGFPVLVRPSYVLGGRAMEIVENEDDLRSYMRTAVKASPDHPVLVDSYIIGRECEVDAISDGKDVLIPGIMEHIERAGVHSGDSMAVYPPQTLSKKIQETIADYTKRLAIGLNCIGMMNIQFVIKDETVYVIEVNPRASRTVPFLSKVTDIPMAQVATNLILGKSLAEQGYKDGLYPESNHVHVKAPVFSFTKLAKVDSLLGPEMKSTGEVMGTDATLEKALYKAFEASYLHLPTFGNVIFTIHDDTKEEALDLARRFDAIGYGIYATEGTAKFLNEHGVHATLVNKLGENDDNDIPALVRTGKAQAIINTVGNKRTYDEDG
;
A
#
# COMPACT_ATOMS: atom_id res chain seq x y z
N ASP A 1 24.66 24.47 -7.44
CA ASP A 1 23.22 24.79 -7.54
C ASP A 1 22.46 23.56 -8.02
N TYR A 2 21.26 23.33 -7.51
CA TYR A 2 20.37 22.24 -7.88
C TYR A 2 18.91 22.73 -7.87
N VAL A 3 18.04 21.96 -8.54
CA VAL A 3 16.60 22.21 -8.59
C VAL A 3 15.88 21.05 -7.90
N VAL A 4 14.90 21.39 -7.07
CA VAL A 4 14.06 20.43 -6.38
C VAL A 4 12.64 20.50 -6.91
N ALA A 5 12.11 19.40 -7.38
CA ALA A 5 10.69 19.22 -7.71
C ALA A 5 10.01 18.37 -6.63
N LYS A 6 8.87 18.85 -6.16
CA LYS A 6 8.00 18.13 -5.22
C LYS A 6 6.64 17.92 -5.89
N ILE A 7 6.16 16.67 -5.91
CA ILE A 7 4.83 16.33 -6.42
C ILE A 7 4.05 15.57 -5.35
N PRO A 8 2.82 16.01 -5.00
CA PRO A 8 1.96 15.29 -4.06
C PRO A 8 1.48 13.94 -4.62
N ARG A 9 1.36 12.94 -3.76
CA ARG A 9 0.73 11.65 -4.05
C ARG A 9 -0.70 11.64 -3.55
N PHE A 10 -1.65 11.49 -4.45
CA PHE A 10 -3.08 11.51 -4.13
C PHE A 10 -3.67 10.09 -4.12
N PRO A 11 -4.73 9.83 -3.32
CA PRO A 11 -5.33 8.51 -3.17
C PRO A 11 -6.48 8.23 -4.17
N PHE A 12 -6.58 8.99 -5.27
CA PHE A 12 -7.70 8.87 -6.21
C PHE A 12 -7.66 7.62 -7.09
N ASP A 13 -6.55 6.89 -7.07
CA ASP A 13 -6.47 5.52 -7.59
C ASP A 13 -7.26 4.51 -6.73
N LYS A 14 -7.56 4.85 -5.47
CA LYS A 14 -8.37 4.07 -4.54
C LYS A 14 -9.79 4.62 -4.37
N PHE A 15 -9.99 5.90 -4.62
CA PHE A 15 -11.25 6.60 -4.47
C PHE A 15 -11.68 7.24 -5.80
N GLU A 16 -12.12 6.44 -6.75
CA GLU A 16 -12.47 6.89 -8.11
C GLU A 16 -13.54 7.98 -8.15
N HIS A 17 -14.53 7.91 -7.23
CA HIS A 17 -15.61 8.89 -7.12
C HIS A 17 -15.30 10.08 -6.21
N GLY A 18 -14.10 10.11 -5.62
CA GLY A 18 -13.64 11.21 -4.78
C GLY A 18 -13.57 12.54 -5.55
N GLU A 19 -13.85 13.66 -4.87
CA GLU A 19 -13.72 14.98 -5.48
C GLU A 19 -12.24 15.34 -5.71
N ARG A 20 -11.79 15.29 -6.97
CA ARG A 20 -10.40 15.52 -7.38
C ARG A 20 -9.99 16.99 -7.44
N ARG A 21 -10.93 17.94 -7.36
CA ARG A 21 -10.61 19.38 -7.38
C ARG A 21 -9.78 19.75 -6.15
N LEU A 22 -8.63 20.34 -6.38
CA LEU A 22 -7.73 20.82 -5.34
C LEU A 22 -8.21 22.18 -4.80
N GLY A 23 -7.98 22.42 -3.51
CA GLY A 23 -8.39 23.61 -2.80
C GLY A 23 -7.56 23.82 -1.54
N THR A 24 -8.15 24.47 -0.53
CA THR A 24 -7.47 24.76 0.75
C THR A 24 -7.35 23.56 1.68
N GLN A 25 -8.17 22.53 1.47
CA GLN A 25 -8.11 21.29 2.24
C GLN A 25 -7.10 20.34 1.61
N MET A 26 -6.18 19.80 2.41
CA MET A 26 -5.20 18.81 1.95
C MET A 26 -5.88 17.46 1.62
N LYS A 27 -5.65 16.96 0.43
CA LYS A 27 -6.17 15.67 -0.07
C LYS A 27 -5.08 14.64 -0.32
N ALA A 28 -3.82 15.05 -0.37
CA ALA A 28 -2.68 14.17 -0.58
C ALA A 28 -2.45 13.24 0.61
N THR A 29 -1.98 12.02 0.35
CA THR A 29 -1.56 11.04 1.36
C THR A 29 -0.06 11.05 1.61
N GLY A 30 0.72 11.52 0.65
CA GLY A 30 2.15 11.62 0.71
C GLY A 30 2.68 12.49 -0.43
N GLU A 31 3.98 12.46 -0.61
CA GLU A 31 4.64 13.22 -1.67
C GLU A 31 5.95 12.58 -2.10
N VAL A 32 6.40 12.94 -3.28
CA VAL A 32 7.74 12.64 -3.78
C VAL A 32 8.53 13.92 -3.92
N MET A 33 9.83 13.82 -3.74
CA MET A 33 10.78 14.87 -4.08
C MET A 33 11.80 14.31 -5.06
N ALA A 34 12.26 15.14 -5.97
CA ALA A 34 13.33 14.79 -6.88
C ALA A 34 14.28 15.97 -7.04
N ILE A 35 15.56 15.68 -7.16
CA ILE A 35 16.62 16.66 -7.26
C ILE A 35 17.36 16.47 -8.58
N GLY A 36 17.62 17.57 -9.28
CA GLY A 36 18.34 17.60 -10.55
C GLY A 36 19.10 18.90 -10.74
N ARG A 37 19.72 19.08 -11.89
CA ARG A 37 20.46 20.30 -12.23
C ARG A 37 19.59 21.31 -13.00
N ASN A 38 18.47 20.84 -13.54
CA ASN A 38 17.46 21.66 -14.21
C ASN A 38 16.05 21.20 -13.84
N ILE A 39 15.03 21.96 -14.26
CA ILE A 39 13.63 21.68 -13.93
C ILE A 39 13.15 20.43 -14.64
N GLU A 40 13.51 20.24 -15.89
CA GLU A 40 13.13 19.09 -16.70
C GLU A 40 13.60 17.79 -16.03
N GLU A 41 14.85 17.72 -15.62
CA GLU A 41 15.42 16.55 -14.94
C GLU A 41 14.70 16.26 -13.61
N SER A 42 14.54 17.28 -12.76
CA SER A 42 13.88 17.10 -11.47
C SER A 42 12.41 16.72 -11.61
N LEU A 43 11.69 17.32 -12.58
CA LEU A 43 10.29 17.03 -12.85
C LEU A 43 10.08 15.59 -13.35
N LEU A 44 10.88 15.14 -14.31
CA LEU A 44 10.76 13.78 -14.86
C LEU A 44 11.15 12.71 -13.84
N LYS A 45 12.15 12.96 -13.00
CA LYS A 45 12.45 12.10 -11.84
C LYS A 45 11.27 12.04 -10.86
N ALA A 46 10.65 13.18 -10.55
CA ALA A 46 9.49 13.23 -9.67
C ALA A 46 8.31 12.45 -10.26
N CYS A 47 8.02 12.57 -11.56
CA CYS A 47 6.97 11.80 -12.23
C CYS A 47 7.15 10.29 -12.04
N ARG A 48 8.36 9.77 -12.32
CA ARG A 48 8.61 8.32 -12.18
C ARG A 48 8.74 7.83 -10.73
N SER A 49 8.80 8.75 -9.76
CA SER A 49 8.76 8.44 -8.33
C SER A 49 7.35 8.33 -7.75
N LEU A 50 6.30 8.73 -8.46
CA LEU A 50 4.92 8.80 -7.95
C LEU A 50 4.28 7.44 -7.68
N GLU A 51 4.83 6.34 -8.21
CA GLU A 51 4.26 4.99 -8.06
C GLU A 51 2.81 4.88 -8.56
N ILE A 52 2.53 5.50 -9.72
CA ILE A 52 1.23 5.48 -10.41
C ILE A 52 1.31 4.83 -11.80
N GLY A 53 2.39 4.08 -12.07
CA GLY A 53 2.60 3.40 -13.34
C GLY A 53 3.14 4.27 -14.48
N VAL A 54 3.43 5.55 -14.22
CA VAL A 54 4.02 6.46 -15.20
C VAL A 54 5.54 6.59 -15.03
N TYR A 55 6.25 6.76 -16.13
CA TYR A 55 7.72 6.89 -16.18
C TYR A 55 8.17 8.21 -16.80
N HIS A 56 7.21 9.01 -17.23
CA HIS A 56 7.41 10.29 -17.90
C HIS A 56 6.23 11.22 -17.57
N ASN A 57 6.23 12.47 -18.08
CA ASN A 57 5.12 13.40 -17.92
C ASN A 57 3.98 13.11 -18.92
N GLU A 58 3.61 11.84 -19.05
CA GLU A 58 2.54 11.39 -19.96
C GLU A 58 1.72 10.27 -19.34
N MET A 59 0.46 10.19 -19.78
CA MET A 59 -0.46 9.09 -19.51
C MET A 59 -1.06 8.66 -20.86
N PRO A 60 -0.80 7.44 -21.34
CA PRO A 60 -1.24 6.99 -22.67
C PRO A 60 -2.75 7.10 -22.91
N GLU A 61 -3.56 6.90 -21.85
CA GLU A 61 -5.02 7.01 -21.90
C GLU A 61 -5.53 8.41 -22.23
N LEU A 62 -4.72 9.46 -22.08
CA LEU A 62 -5.10 10.83 -22.43
C LEU A 62 -5.15 11.07 -23.94
N ALA A 63 -4.52 10.24 -24.75
CA ALA A 63 -4.55 10.35 -26.20
C ALA A 63 -5.97 10.30 -26.78
N ASP A 64 -6.88 9.56 -26.14
CA ASP A 64 -8.28 9.39 -26.57
C ASP A 64 -9.25 10.43 -25.98
N VAL A 65 -8.78 11.34 -25.12
CA VAL A 65 -9.60 12.37 -24.51
C VAL A 65 -9.93 13.46 -25.55
N THR A 66 -11.19 13.90 -25.59
CA THR A 66 -11.61 14.99 -26.49
C THR A 66 -10.99 16.33 -26.09
N ASP A 67 -10.82 17.26 -27.04
CA ASP A 67 -10.23 18.58 -26.74
C ASP A 67 -11.06 19.37 -25.72
N ASP A 68 -12.39 19.28 -25.77
CA ASP A 68 -13.25 19.94 -24.78
C ASP A 68 -13.03 19.40 -23.37
N ALA A 69 -12.92 18.09 -23.23
CA ALA A 69 -12.63 17.44 -21.94
C ALA A 69 -11.20 17.75 -21.47
N LEU A 70 -10.23 17.80 -22.38
CA LEU A 70 -8.86 18.20 -22.09
C LEU A 70 -8.81 19.62 -21.51
N VAL A 71 -9.45 20.59 -22.18
CA VAL A 71 -9.52 21.99 -21.72
C VAL A 71 -10.21 22.09 -20.38
N GLU A 72 -11.32 21.37 -20.17
CA GLU A 72 -12.00 21.35 -18.87
C GLU A 72 -11.06 20.90 -17.74
N LYS A 73 -10.29 19.83 -17.97
CA LYS A 73 -9.33 19.29 -17.01
C LYS A 73 -8.15 20.22 -16.75
N ILE A 74 -7.67 20.93 -17.76
CA ILE A 74 -6.59 21.90 -17.64
C ILE A 74 -7.02 23.11 -16.80
N VAL A 75 -8.24 23.63 -17.03
CA VAL A 75 -8.77 24.79 -16.29
C VAL A 75 -9.03 24.46 -14.83
N LYS A 76 -9.51 23.24 -14.55
CA LYS A 76 -9.73 22.77 -13.17
C LYS A 76 -8.40 22.34 -12.54
N ALA A 77 -8.06 22.87 -11.36
CA ALA A 77 -6.91 22.42 -10.60
C ALA A 77 -7.20 21.03 -9.99
N GLN A 78 -6.76 19.96 -10.68
CA GLN A 78 -6.88 18.57 -10.26
C GLN A 78 -5.48 17.96 -10.05
N ASP A 79 -5.44 16.79 -9.42
CA ASP A 79 -4.21 16.07 -9.09
C ASP A 79 -3.39 15.63 -10.33
N ASP A 80 -4.06 15.35 -11.44
CA ASP A 80 -3.47 14.88 -12.71
C ASP A 80 -3.24 15.98 -13.75
N ARG A 81 -3.46 17.25 -13.39
CA ARG A 81 -3.38 18.41 -14.28
C ARG A 81 -2.06 18.50 -15.05
N LEU A 82 -0.94 18.13 -14.43
CA LEU A 82 0.38 18.13 -15.06
C LEU A 82 0.39 17.30 -16.36
N PHE A 83 -0.21 16.13 -16.33
CA PHE A 83 -0.25 15.21 -17.48
C PHE A 83 -1.18 15.75 -18.60
N TYR A 84 -2.30 16.37 -18.22
CA TYR A 84 -3.19 17.05 -19.18
C TYR A 84 -2.52 18.26 -19.85
N LEU A 85 -1.69 19.02 -19.13
CA LEU A 85 -0.91 20.12 -19.70
C LEU A 85 0.12 19.60 -20.70
N SER A 86 0.82 18.54 -20.38
CA SER A 86 1.78 17.91 -21.28
C SER A 86 1.10 17.36 -22.55
N GLU A 87 -0.09 16.77 -22.41
CA GLU A 87 -0.88 16.30 -23.56
C GLU A 87 -1.36 17.47 -24.43
N ALA A 88 -1.79 18.58 -23.84
CA ALA A 88 -2.19 19.77 -24.59
C ALA A 88 -1.03 20.32 -25.43
N ILE A 89 0.18 20.36 -24.89
CA ILE A 89 1.39 20.78 -25.63
C ILE A 89 1.63 19.83 -26.81
N ARG A 90 1.50 18.50 -26.63
CA ARG A 90 1.62 17.51 -27.70
C ARG A 90 0.59 17.72 -28.81
N ARG A 91 -0.61 18.25 -28.49
CA ARG A 91 -1.66 18.61 -29.46
C ARG A 91 -1.48 19.99 -30.08
N GLY A 92 -0.43 20.75 -29.70
CA GLY A 92 -0.08 22.02 -30.33
C GLY A 92 -0.68 23.25 -29.66
N TYR A 93 -1.20 23.16 -28.41
CA TYR A 93 -1.55 24.34 -27.63
C TYR A 93 -0.28 25.14 -27.29
N THR A 94 -0.35 26.45 -27.44
CA THR A 94 0.76 27.34 -27.12
C THR A 94 0.88 27.57 -25.60
N ILE A 95 2.08 27.95 -25.15
CA ILE A 95 2.29 28.26 -23.73
C ILE A 95 1.49 29.48 -23.30
N GLU A 96 1.24 30.45 -24.20
CA GLU A 96 0.42 31.63 -23.93
C GLU A 96 -1.06 31.23 -23.71
N GLU A 97 -1.62 30.38 -24.58
CA GLU A 97 -2.98 29.85 -24.43
C GLU A 97 -3.13 29.09 -23.11
N LEU A 98 -2.17 28.21 -22.79
CA LEU A 98 -2.18 27.43 -21.55
C LEU A 98 -2.03 28.32 -20.32
N SER A 99 -1.19 29.34 -20.38
CA SER A 99 -1.04 30.31 -19.30
C SER A 99 -2.31 31.14 -19.09
N GLU A 100 -2.99 31.54 -20.17
CA GLU A 100 -4.27 32.25 -20.08
C GLU A 100 -5.37 31.38 -19.43
N LEU A 101 -5.44 30.10 -19.80
CA LEU A 101 -6.42 29.15 -19.27
C LEU A 101 -6.18 28.81 -17.79
N THR A 102 -4.92 28.66 -17.39
CA THR A 102 -4.55 28.08 -16.09
C THR A 102 -4.05 29.08 -15.08
N LYS A 103 -3.56 30.22 -15.53
CA LYS A 103 -2.79 31.21 -14.77
C LYS A 103 -1.45 30.65 -14.23
N ILE A 104 -0.94 29.56 -14.82
CA ILE A 104 0.41 29.10 -14.58
C ILE A 104 1.39 29.99 -15.35
N ASP A 105 2.50 30.35 -14.72
CA ASP A 105 3.55 31.16 -15.33
C ASP A 105 4.12 30.45 -16.56
N THR A 106 4.33 31.22 -17.64
CA THR A 106 4.86 30.72 -18.91
C THR A 106 6.22 30.04 -18.74
N PHE A 107 7.01 30.45 -17.77
CA PHE A 107 8.29 29.81 -17.47
C PHE A 107 8.17 28.29 -17.21
N PHE A 108 7.18 27.86 -16.41
CA PHE A 108 6.98 26.42 -16.15
C PHE A 108 6.40 25.69 -17.36
N LEU A 109 5.54 26.35 -18.12
CA LEU A 109 4.97 25.78 -19.34
C LEU A 109 6.03 25.63 -20.45
N ASP A 110 6.99 26.57 -20.53
CA ASP A 110 8.16 26.48 -21.40
C ASP A 110 9.02 25.23 -21.11
N LYS A 111 9.16 24.87 -19.81
CA LYS A 111 9.89 23.65 -19.45
C LYS A 111 9.17 22.37 -19.89
N LEU A 112 7.85 22.36 -19.87
CA LEU A 112 7.07 21.25 -20.42
C LEU A 112 7.17 21.19 -21.97
N LEU A 113 7.19 22.36 -22.63
CA LEU A 113 7.41 22.45 -24.08
C LEU A 113 8.80 21.93 -24.45
N HIS A 114 9.85 22.31 -23.71
CA HIS A 114 11.21 21.82 -23.95
C HIS A 114 11.32 20.28 -23.81
N ILE A 115 10.63 19.68 -22.85
CA ILE A 115 10.55 18.20 -22.76
C ILE A 115 9.93 17.62 -24.02
N PHE A 116 8.83 18.18 -24.53
CA PHE A 116 8.19 17.72 -25.76
C PHE A 116 9.10 17.91 -27.00
N GLU A 117 9.81 19.02 -27.11
CA GLU A 117 10.78 19.24 -28.20
C GLU A 117 11.88 18.19 -28.19
N LEU A 118 12.40 17.81 -27.04
CA LEU A 118 13.37 16.71 -26.90
C LEU A 118 12.77 15.34 -27.26
N GLU A 119 11.49 15.09 -26.94
CA GLU A 119 10.79 13.88 -27.42
C GLU A 119 10.77 13.79 -28.96
N GLN A 120 10.49 14.91 -29.63
CA GLN A 120 10.49 14.98 -31.10
C GLN A 120 11.88 14.80 -31.69
N GLU A 121 12.88 15.38 -31.06
CA GLU A 121 14.29 15.23 -31.48
C GLU A 121 14.75 13.77 -31.33
N LEU A 122 14.48 13.12 -30.20
CA LEU A 122 14.77 11.70 -29.99
C LEU A 122 14.06 10.80 -31.02
N ALA A 123 12.78 11.05 -31.30
CA ALA A 123 12.00 10.25 -32.25
C ALA A 123 12.54 10.35 -33.70
N THR A 124 13.15 11.48 -34.07
CA THR A 124 13.70 11.72 -35.40
C THR A 124 15.19 11.36 -35.55
N HIS A 125 15.91 11.24 -34.43
CA HIS A 125 17.36 10.97 -34.37
C HIS A 125 17.66 9.66 -33.62
N VAL A 126 17.10 8.55 -34.08
CA VAL A 126 17.25 7.23 -33.46
C VAL A 126 18.73 6.81 -33.45
N GLY A 127 19.26 6.51 -32.26
CA GLY A 127 20.64 6.06 -32.07
C GLY A 127 21.68 7.18 -32.08
N ASP A 128 21.28 8.45 -32.17
CA ASP A 128 22.20 9.58 -32.05
C ASP A 128 22.68 9.74 -30.61
N VAL A 129 24.00 9.67 -30.41
CA VAL A 129 24.64 9.69 -29.09
C VAL A 129 24.58 11.07 -28.44
N ASP A 130 24.66 12.15 -29.21
CA ASP A 130 24.61 13.50 -28.67
C ASP A 130 23.19 13.84 -28.20
N VAL A 131 22.18 13.46 -28.97
CA VAL A 131 20.77 13.59 -28.59
C VAL A 131 20.44 12.72 -27.37
N LEU A 132 20.97 11.49 -27.32
CA LEU A 132 20.85 10.62 -26.14
C LEU A 132 21.42 11.29 -24.89
N LYS A 133 22.60 11.86 -25.00
CA LYS A 133 23.28 12.54 -23.89
C LYS A 133 22.48 13.75 -23.38
N GLU A 134 21.95 14.54 -24.30
CA GLU A 134 21.10 15.70 -23.96
C GLU A 134 19.79 15.25 -23.29
N ALA A 135 19.14 14.22 -23.81
CA ALA A 135 17.95 13.65 -23.18
C ALA A 135 18.23 13.15 -21.75
N LYS A 136 19.35 12.47 -21.53
CA LYS A 136 19.73 12.01 -20.19
C LYS A 136 19.99 13.18 -19.23
N ARG A 137 20.59 14.27 -19.69
CA ARG A 137 20.80 15.50 -18.91
C ARG A 137 19.48 16.16 -18.48
N ASN A 138 18.45 15.97 -19.29
CA ASN A 138 17.10 16.50 -19.04
C ASN A 138 16.17 15.46 -18.37
N GLY A 139 16.71 14.36 -17.85
CA GLY A 139 16.01 13.43 -16.97
C GLY A 139 15.20 12.33 -17.67
N PHE A 140 15.33 12.16 -18.99
CA PHE A 140 14.68 11.07 -19.73
C PHE A 140 15.16 9.70 -19.23
N SER A 141 14.24 8.80 -18.95
CA SER A 141 14.57 7.42 -18.60
C SER A 141 14.95 6.60 -19.83
N ASP A 142 15.77 5.56 -19.64
CA ASP A 142 16.11 4.60 -20.70
C ASP A 142 14.84 3.97 -21.29
N ARG A 143 13.79 3.76 -20.47
CA ARG A 143 12.49 3.24 -20.90
C ARG A 143 11.79 4.19 -21.86
N LYS A 144 11.70 5.49 -21.54
CA LYS A 144 11.06 6.47 -22.43
C LYS A 144 11.81 6.62 -23.75
N ILE A 145 13.14 6.63 -23.71
CA ILE A 145 13.98 6.69 -24.92
C ILE A 145 13.77 5.42 -25.76
N ALA A 146 13.69 4.25 -25.12
CA ALA A 146 13.40 2.99 -25.80
C ALA A 146 12.05 3.01 -26.53
N ASP A 147 11.01 3.54 -25.91
CA ASP A 147 9.69 3.69 -26.52
C ASP A 147 9.76 4.58 -27.78
N LEU A 148 10.47 5.73 -27.70
CA LEU A 148 10.65 6.65 -28.84
C LEU A 148 11.53 6.05 -29.96
N TRP A 149 12.47 5.19 -29.62
CA TRP A 149 13.39 4.55 -30.56
C TRP A 149 12.91 3.19 -31.06
N ASN A 150 11.77 2.71 -30.59
CA ASN A 150 11.26 1.36 -30.85
C ASN A 150 12.32 0.28 -30.54
N GLN A 151 12.93 0.40 -29.37
CA GLN A 151 13.96 -0.48 -28.81
C GLN A 151 13.53 -0.97 -27.42
N THR A 152 14.37 -1.80 -26.80
CA THR A 152 14.23 -2.14 -25.37
C THR A 152 15.05 -1.20 -24.50
N ALA A 153 14.64 -1.03 -23.23
CA ALA A 153 15.41 -0.24 -22.27
C ALA A 153 16.85 -0.78 -22.09
N ASP A 154 17.04 -2.10 -22.17
CA ASP A 154 18.37 -2.73 -22.12
C ASP A 154 19.25 -2.36 -23.31
N GLN A 155 18.68 -2.22 -24.50
CA GLN A 155 19.42 -1.76 -25.68
C GLN A 155 19.85 -0.29 -25.54
N VAL A 156 18.96 0.58 -25.06
CA VAL A 156 19.30 1.97 -24.77
C VAL A 156 20.39 2.05 -23.70
N ARG A 157 20.26 1.27 -22.62
CA ARG A 157 21.26 1.17 -21.57
C ARG A 157 22.62 0.70 -22.10
N ALA A 158 22.64 -0.32 -22.95
CA ALA A 158 23.88 -0.80 -23.59
C ALA A 158 24.55 0.31 -24.43
N THR A 159 23.78 0.99 -25.28
CA THR A 159 24.25 2.13 -26.07
C THR A 159 24.83 3.24 -25.19
N ARG A 160 24.16 3.55 -24.09
CA ARG A 160 24.59 4.56 -23.12
C ARG A 160 25.93 4.18 -22.47
N LEU A 161 26.06 2.95 -22.01
CA LEU A 161 27.27 2.45 -21.35
C LEU A 161 28.46 2.39 -22.32
N GLU A 162 28.26 1.92 -23.56
CA GLU A 162 29.28 1.90 -24.62
C GLU A 162 29.84 3.30 -24.95
N ASN A 163 28.99 4.33 -24.80
CA ASN A 163 29.37 5.72 -25.06
C ASN A 163 29.73 6.50 -23.78
N HIS A 164 29.94 5.81 -22.64
CA HIS A 164 30.29 6.41 -21.36
C HIS A 164 29.29 7.45 -20.85
N ILE A 165 28.01 7.33 -21.24
CA ILE A 165 26.92 8.17 -20.73
C ILE A 165 26.41 7.52 -19.45
N VAL A 166 27.03 7.86 -18.33
CA VAL A 166 26.71 7.36 -16.99
C VAL A 166 26.41 8.54 -16.06
N PRO A 167 25.49 8.37 -15.10
CA PRO A 167 25.22 9.42 -14.13
C PRO A 167 26.39 9.57 -13.17
N VAL A 168 26.54 10.78 -12.68
CA VAL A 168 27.38 11.13 -11.51
C VAL A 168 26.45 11.51 -10.37
N TYR A 169 26.97 11.48 -9.16
CA TYR A 169 26.20 11.79 -7.96
C TYR A 169 26.76 13.02 -7.28
N LYS A 170 25.89 14.02 -7.11
CA LYS A 170 26.21 15.28 -6.45
C LYS A 170 25.71 15.25 -5.02
N MET A 171 26.49 15.83 -4.12
CA MET A 171 26.10 16.04 -2.73
C MET A 171 25.07 17.17 -2.65
N VAL A 172 24.02 16.97 -1.85
CA VAL A 172 23.07 18.05 -1.54
C VAL A 172 23.76 19.09 -0.66
N ASP A 173 24.01 20.26 -1.23
CA ASP A 173 24.64 21.36 -0.52
C ASP A 173 23.61 22.11 0.34
N THR A 174 23.70 21.92 1.65
CA THR A 174 22.85 22.61 2.65
C THR A 174 23.46 23.90 3.17
N CYS A 175 24.66 24.29 2.67
CA CYS A 175 25.45 25.41 3.17
C CYS A 175 25.54 26.55 2.16
N THR A 176 24.78 26.54 1.06
CA THR A 176 24.80 27.57 0.00
C THR A 176 26.18 27.90 -0.55
N ALA A 177 27.05 26.90 -0.64
CA ALA A 177 28.45 27.01 -1.04
C ALA A 177 29.33 27.93 -0.16
N GLU A 178 28.84 28.37 1.00
CA GLU A 178 29.66 29.14 1.96
C GLU A 178 30.69 28.24 2.69
N PHE A 179 30.31 26.99 2.92
CA PHE A 179 31.16 25.97 3.54
C PHE A 179 31.07 24.68 2.75
N GLN A 180 32.11 23.85 2.84
CA GLN A 180 32.06 22.52 2.25
C GLN A 180 30.98 21.68 2.95
N SER A 181 29.97 21.25 2.21
CA SER A 181 28.96 20.31 2.72
C SER A 181 29.61 18.94 2.97
N SER A 182 29.25 18.33 4.09
CA SER A 182 29.71 16.97 4.45
C SER A 182 28.55 16.00 4.67
N THR A 183 27.33 16.39 4.28
CA THR A 183 26.14 15.55 4.42
C THR A 183 26.22 14.38 3.43
N PRO A 184 26.04 13.12 3.88
CA PRO A 184 26.05 11.95 3.00
C PRO A 184 24.74 11.77 2.24
N TYR A 185 24.29 12.84 1.55
CA TYR A 185 23.02 12.97 0.87
C TYR A 185 23.26 13.31 -0.60
N PHE A 186 22.88 12.41 -1.52
CA PHE A 186 23.25 12.46 -2.92
C PHE A 186 22.05 12.37 -3.85
N TYR A 187 22.18 13.00 -5.03
CA TYR A 187 21.28 12.89 -6.16
C TYR A 187 22.06 12.65 -7.45
N SER A 188 21.51 11.92 -8.40
CA SER A 188 22.13 11.67 -9.71
C SER A 188 21.94 12.86 -10.65
N THR A 189 22.89 13.03 -11.56
CA THR A 189 22.78 13.87 -12.76
C THR A 189 23.78 13.42 -13.81
N TYR A 190 23.64 13.91 -15.06
CA TYR A 190 24.55 13.55 -16.15
C TYR A 190 25.54 14.69 -16.43
N GLU A 191 26.54 14.76 -15.58
CA GLU A 191 27.67 15.70 -15.64
C GLU A 191 29.01 14.95 -15.62
N TRP A 192 30.13 15.62 -15.33
CA TRP A 192 31.46 15.05 -15.40
C TRP A 192 32.11 14.79 -14.04
N GLU A 193 31.62 15.30 -12.94
CA GLU A 193 32.25 15.16 -11.63
C GLU A 193 31.34 14.39 -10.67
N ASN A 194 31.84 13.30 -10.12
CA ASN A 194 31.15 12.51 -9.10
C ASN A 194 31.65 12.90 -7.70
N GLU A 195 30.73 13.27 -6.81
CA GLU A 195 31.04 13.67 -5.43
C GLU A 195 30.80 12.54 -4.42
N SER A 196 30.13 11.46 -4.82
CA SER A 196 29.96 10.29 -3.96
C SER A 196 31.20 9.39 -4.05
N ILE A 197 31.98 9.34 -2.96
CA ILE A 197 33.18 8.54 -2.87
C ILE A 197 32.85 7.19 -2.22
N LYS A 198 33.19 6.09 -2.90
CA LYS A 198 33.04 4.75 -2.34
C LYS A 198 33.98 4.61 -1.13
N SER A 199 33.45 4.11 -0.01
CA SER A 199 34.28 3.82 1.16
C SER A 199 35.00 2.49 1.05
N ASP A 200 36.00 2.28 1.94
CA ASP A 200 36.72 0.99 2.03
C ASP A 200 35.88 -0.09 2.74
N LYS A 201 34.78 0.26 3.36
CA LYS A 201 33.86 -0.69 4.00
C LYS A 201 33.02 -1.41 2.96
N GLU A 202 32.75 -2.68 3.21
CA GLU A 202 31.73 -3.41 2.45
C GLU A 202 30.36 -2.80 2.73
N SER A 203 29.61 -2.47 1.67
CA SER A 203 28.32 -1.79 1.79
C SER A 203 27.13 -2.71 1.53
N VAL A 204 25.98 -2.35 2.07
CA VAL A 204 24.69 -2.97 1.82
C VAL A 204 23.66 -1.89 1.49
N ILE A 205 22.94 -2.07 0.39
CA ILE A 205 21.87 -1.14 -0.01
C ILE A 205 20.52 -1.65 0.53
N VAL A 206 19.77 -0.76 1.15
CA VAL A 206 18.38 -0.98 1.55
C VAL A 206 17.47 -0.12 0.66
N LEU A 207 16.51 -0.75 0.00
CA LEU A 207 15.50 -0.03 -0.79
C LEU A 207 14.36 0.42 0.10
N GLY A 208 14.00 1.70 0.01
CA GLY A 208 12.89 2.30 0.72
C GLY A 208 11.54 1.98 0.10
N SER A 209 10.50 2.61 0.61
CA SER A 209 9.10 2.35 0.24
C SER A 209 8.50 3.35 -0.76
N GLY A 210 9.25 4.36 -1.16
CA GLY A 210 8.71 5.45 -1.97
C GLY A 210 7.75 6.36 -1.20
N PRO A 211 6.83 7.06 -1.89
CA PRO A 211 5.88 7.96 -1.27
C PRO A 211 4.87 7.21 -0.40
N ILE A 212 4.44 7.84 0.70
CA ILE A 212 3.34 7.31 1.52
C ILE A 212 2.06 7.33 0.68
N ARG A 213 1.40 6.19 0.63
CA ARG A 213 0.12 6.00 -0.05
C ARG A 213 -0.71 4.92 0.64
N ILE A 214 -1.99 4.82 0.28
CA ILE A 214 -2.82 3.73 0.79
C ILE A 214 -2.18 2.39 0.40
N GLY A 215 -2.00 1.51 1.39
CA GLY A 215 -1.33 0.21 1.22
C GLY A 215 0.20 0.23 1.39
N GLN A 216 0.84 1.41 1.43
CA GLN A 216 2.28 1.56 1.58
C GLN A 216 2.59 2.74 2.53
N GLY A 217 2.38 2.54 3.82
CA GLY A 217 2.50 3.57 4.85
C GLY A 217 3.90 3.69 5.46
N VAL A 218 4.00 4.53 6.49
CA VAL A 218 5.24 4.80 7.24
C VAL A 218 5.77 3.56 7.98
N GLU A 219 4.97 2.52 8.13
CA GLU A 219 5.32 1.26 8.76
C GLU A 219 6.49 0.56 8.05
N PHE A 220 6.55 0.67 6.74
CA PHE A 220 7.69 0.15 5.95
C PHE A 220 8.95 0.99 6.14
N ASP A 221 8.79 2.30 6.31
CA ASP A 221 9.92 3.17 6.62
C ASP A 221 10.52 2.85 8.01
N TYR A 222 9.68 2.60 9.01
CA TYR A 222 10.12 2.10 10.31
C TYR A 222 11.01 0.85 10.17
N ALA A 223 10.55 -0.15 9.41
CA ALA A 223 11.30 -1.38 9.19
C ALA A 223 12.64 -1.11 8.46
N THR A 224 12.63 -0.22 7.46
CA THR A 224 13.83 0.21 6.73
C THR A 224 14.87 0.85 7.66
N VAL A 225 14.45 1.79 8.51
CA VAL A 225 15.34 2.47 9.48
C VAL A 225 15.97 1.48 10.45
N HIS A 226 15.19 0.55 10.97
CA HIS A 226 15.71 -0.48 11.89
C HIS A 226 16.64 -1.49 11.18
N SER A 227 16.40 -1.78 9.91
CA SER A 227 17.30 -2.57 9.09
C SER A 227 18.65 -1.87 8.93
N VAL A 228 18.65 -0.58 8.58
CA VAL A 228 19.87 0.23 8.46
C VAL A 228 20.69 0.19 9.74
N LYS A 229 20.08 0.41 10.89
CA LYS A 229 20.76 0.35 12.19
C LYS A 229 21.39 -1.02 12.46
N ALA A 230 20.75 -2.10 12.08
CA ALA A 230 21.29 -3.45 12.21
C ALA A 230 22.50 -3.68 11.28
N ILE A 231 22.44 -3.17 10.03
CA ILE A 231 23.53 -3.23 9.07
C ILE A 231 24.77 -2.49 9.60
N GLN A 232 24.59 -1.26 10.12
CA GLN A 232 25.65 -0.46 10.74
C GLN A 232 26.25 -1.18 11.96
N ALA A 233 25.40 -1.73 12.84
CA ALA A 233 25.83 -2.49 14.00
C ALA A 233 26.63 -3.77 13.64
N ALA A 234 26.37 -4.34 12.47
CA ALA A 234 27.12 -5.47 11.93
C ALA A 234 28.45 -5.07 11.27
N GLY A 235 28.78 -3.78 11.21
CA GLY A 235 30.04 -3.25 10.69
C GLY A 235 30.05 -2.93 9.19
N TYR A 236 28.92 -3.03 8.50
CA TYR A 236 28.78 -2.65 7.10
C TYR A 236 28.47 -1.15 6.95
N GLU A 237 28.79 -0.59 5.79
CA GLU A 237 28.25 0.71 5.38
C GLU A 237 26.80 0.53 4.92
N ALA A 238 25.87 1.22 5.57
CA ALA A 238 24.46 1.15 5.24
C ALA A 238 24.08 2.28 4.27
N ILE A 239 23.56 1.90 3.11
CA ILE A 239 23.13 2.83 2.05
C ILE A 239 21.62 2.71 1.90
N ILE A 240 20.91 3.85 1.95
CA ILE A 240 19.47 3.92 1.64
C ILE A 240 19.27 4.54 0.26
N MET A 241 18.28 4.00 -0.46
CA MET A 241 17.66 4.65 -1.62
C MET A 241 16.18 4.87 -1.36
N ASN A 242 15.71 6.09 -1.49
CA ASN A 242 14.29 6.43 -1.35
C ASN A 242 13.98 7.77 -2.04
N SER A 243 12.70 8.06 -2.34
CA SER A 243 12.22 9.29 -2.98
C SER A 243 11.20 10.06 -2.14
N ASN A 244 10.91 9.62 -0.92
CA ASN A 244 9.99 10.27 -0.02
C ASN A 244 10.73 11.30 0.84
N PRO A 245 10.37 12.61 0.79
CA PRO A 245 11.05 13.65 1.58
C PRO A 245 10.58 13.74 3.04
N GLU A 246 9.42 13.13 3.36
CA GLU A 246 8.77 13.26 4.68
C GLU A 246 8.82 11.95 5.44
N THR A 247 10.01 11.38 5.60
CA THR A 247 10.15 10.13 6.36
C THR A 247 11.52 10.03 7.02
N VAL A 248 11.62 9.18 8.04
CA VAL A 248 12.84 9.05 8.86
C VAL A 248 14.00 8.43 8.08
N SER A 249 13.73 7.49 7.16
CA SER A 249 14.79 6.84 6.36
C SER A 249 15.56 7.83 5.46
N THR A 250 14.93 8.92 5.08
CA THR A 250 15.56 9.98 4.27
C THR A 250 16.14 11.14 5.08
N ASP A 251 16.18 11.01 6.40
CA ASP A 251 17.01 11.89 7.22
C ASP A 251 18.49 11.52 7.03
N PHE A 252 19.33 12.51 6.72
CA PHE A 252 20.75 12.31 6.43
C PHE A 252 21.55 11.70 7.59
N SER A 253 21.01 11.73 8.80
CA SER A 253 21.65 11.19 10.02
C SER A 253 21.38 9.69 10.23
N VAL A 254 20.52 9.06 9.44
CA VAL A 254 20.08 7.66 9.65
C VAL A 254 21.05 6.67 9.03
N SER A 255 21.41 6.86 7.76
CA SER A 255 22.29 5.96 7.02
C SER A 255 23.70 6.56 6.84
N ASP A 256 24.66 5.73 6.47
CA ASP A 256 26.00 6.21 6.12
C ASP A 256 26.01 6.96 4.78
N LYS A 257 25.10 6.56 3.85
CA LYS A 257 24.80 7.27 2.61
C LYS A 257 23.33 7.20 2.27
N LEU A 258 22.79 8.30 1.79
CA LEU A 258 21.44 8.43 1.27
C LEU A 258 21.47 8.84 -0.20
N TYR A 259 20.94 7.99 -1.08
CA TYR A 259 20.65 8.34 -2.47
C TYR A 259 19.19 8.69 -2.61
N PHE A 260 18.93 9.96 -2.81
CA PHE A 260 17.56 10.47 -3.00
C PHE A 260 17.19 10.36 -4.47
N GLU A 261 16.64 9.22 -4.85
CA GLU A 261 16.42 8.83 -6.24
C GLU A 261 15.09 8.08 -6.40
N PRO A 262 14.53 8.07 -7.62
CA PRO A 262 13.39 7.21 -7.93
C PRO A 262 13.74 5.73 -7.69
N LEU A 263 12.75 4.96 -7.23
CA LEU A 263 12.88 3.51 -7.04
C LEU A 263 12.49 2.77 -8.33
N THR A 264 13.20 3.05 -9.41
CA THR A 264 13.10 2.34 -10.70
C THR A 264 14.31 1.45 -10.91
N PHE A 265 14.18 0.46 -11.79
CA PHE A 265 15.31 -0.41 -12.13
C PHE A 265 16.55 0.38 -12.58
N GLU A 266 16.37 1.35 -13.47
CA GLU A 266 17.46 2.18 -14.01
C GLU A 266 18.17 2.96 -12.90
N ASP A 267 17.40 3.70 -12.10
CA ASP A 267 17.95 4.58 -11.06
C ASP A 267 18.66 3.76 -9.96
N VAL A 268 18.10 2.61 -9.59
CA VAL A 268 18.69 1.69 -8.60
C VAL A 268 19.95 1.02 -9.14
N MET A 269 19.94 0.54 -10.39
CA MET A 269 21.11 -0.08 -11.01
C MET A 269 22.28 0.89 -11.11
N ASN A 270 22.04 2.15 -11.44
CA ASN A 270 23.09 3.16 -11.54
C ASN A 270 23.82 3.36 -10.18
N VAL A 271 23.09 3.34 -9.05
CA VAL A 271 23.69 3.39 -7.72
C VAL A 271 24.45 2.08 -7.39
N ILE A 272 23.87 0.93 -7.73
CA ILE A 272 24.53 -0.37 -7.52
C ILE A 272 25.85 -0.46 -8.27
N GLU A 273 25.90 0.04 -9.50
CA GLU A 273 27.12 0.06 -10.31
C GLU A 273 28.20 0.96 -9.73
N LEU A 274 27.83 2.08 -9.12
CA LEU A 274 28.75 2.97 -8.44
C LEU A 274 29.27 2.34 -7.14
N GLU A 275 28.35 1.89 -6.28
CA GLU A 275 28.68 1.46 -4.91
C GLU A 275 29.20 0.02 -4.84
N GLN A 276 28.81 -0.84 -5.80
CA GLN A 276 29.15 -2.27 -5.83
C GLN A 276 28.96 -2.94 -4.47
N PRO A 277 27.72 -2.93 -3.94
CA PRO A 277 27.44 -3.42 -2.60
C PRO A 277 27.60 -4.94 -2.51
N LYS A 278 27.72 -5.46 -1.28
CA LYS A 278 27.62 -6.90 -0.99
C LYS A 278 26.30 -7.49 -1.49
N GLY A 279 25.23 -6.70 -1.47
CA GLY A 279 23.92 -7.03 -1.96
C GLY A 279 22.88 -5.99 -1.59
N VAL A 280 21.63 -6.27 -1.99
CA VAL A 280 20.49 -5.38 -1.82
C VAL A 280 19.43 -6.04 -0.95
N VAL A 281 18.92 -5.31 0.03
CA VAL A 281 17.81 -5.71 0.90
C VAL A 281 16.51 -5.12 0.36
N VAL A 282 15.54 -5.97 0.05
CA VAL A 282 14.24 -5.58 -0.53
C VAL A 282 13.04 -5.84 0.39
N GLN A 283 13.21 -6.57 1.49
CA GLN A 283 12.10 -7.06 2.31
C GLN A 283 11.41 -6.00 3.17
N PHE A 284 11.99 -4.82 3.35
CA PHE A 284 11.46 -3.80 4.26
C PHE A 284 10.77 -2.63 3.57
N GLY A 285 11.01 -2.42 2.28
CA GLY A 285 10.42 -1.33 1.49
C GLY A 285 9.03 -1.61 0.90
N GLY A 286 8.31 -2.61 1.41
CA GLY A 286 7.01 -3.00 0.90
C GLY A 286 7.05 -3.50 -0.54
N GLN A 287 5.92 -3.40 -1.25
CA GLN A 287 5.81 -3.92 -2.62
C GLN A 287 6.72 -3.18 -3.62
N THR A 288 6.97 -1.89 -3.42
CA THR A 288 7.89 -1.11 -4.27
C THR A 288 9.28 -1.75 -4.34
N ALA A 289 9.85 -2.11 -3.19
CA ALA A 289 11.16 -2.73 -3.13
C ALA A 289 11.14 -4.18 -3.64
N ILE A 290 10.12 -4.96 -3.30
CA ILE A 290 9.98 -6.36 -3.75
C ILE A 290 9.88 -6.44 -5.27
N ASN A 291 9.14 -5.57 -5.93
CA ASN A 291 9.00 -5.54 -7.39
C ASN A 291 10.34 -5.33 -8.12
N LEU A 292 11.35 -4.80 -7.45
CA LEU A 292 12.69 -4.64 -8.01
C LEU A 292 13.58 -5.87 -7.85
N ALA A 293 13.18 -6.85 -7.02
CA ALA A 293 14.02 -8.02 -6.74
C ALA A 293 14.32 -8.85 -8.00
N GLU A 294 13.29 -9.16 -8.79
CA GLU A 294 13.43 -9.96 -10.01
C GLU A 294 14.30 -9.27 -11.08
N PRO A 295 14.03 -8.03 -11.54
CA PRO A 295 14.84 -7.38 -12.54
C PRO A 295 16.28 -7.15 -12.07
N LEU A 296 16.53 -6.83 -10.79
CA LEU A 296 17.86 -6.71 -10.23
C LEU A 296 18.62 -8.04 -10.22
N SER A 297 17.95 -9.12 -9.82
CA SER A 297 18.53 -10.47 -9.83
C SER A 297 18.89 -10.93 -11.25
N LYS A 298 18.04 -10.67 -12.24
CA LYS A 298 18.30 -10.94 -13.65
C LYS A 298 19.53 -10.17 -14.18
N ALA A 299 19.77 -8.98 -13.66
CA ALA A 299 20.95 -8.17 -13.96
C ALA A 299 22.21 -8.60 -13.17
N GLY A 300 22.14 -9.70 -12.40
CA GLY A 300 23.26 -10.24 -11.65
C GLY A 300 23.47 -9.62 -10.25
N VAL A 301 22.53 -8.81 -9.78
CA VAL A 301 22.60 -8.21 -8.43
C VAL A 301 22.23 -9.27 -7.39
N LYS A 302 23.03 -9.35 -6.32
CA LYS A 302 22.74 -10.25 -5.21
C LYS A 302 21.62 -9.67 -4.34
N ILE A 303 20.48 -10.35 -4.30
CA ILE A 303 19.40 -10.06 -3.36
C ILE A 303 19.73 -10.76 -2.03
N LEU A 304 19.72 -10.01 -0.93
CA LEU A 304 19.99 -10.52 0.41
C LEU A 304 18.67 -10.92 1.07
N GLY A 305 18.65 -12.09 1.70
CA GLY A 305 17.45 -12.68 2.31
C GLY A 305 16.81 -13.74 1.41
N THR A 306 15.47 -13.79 1.40
CA THR A 306 14.71 -14.73 0.56
C THR A 306 15.03 -14.50 -0.92
N GLN A 307 15.34 -15.58 -1.64
CA GLN A 307 15.73 -15.50 -3.04
C GLN A 307 14.53 -15.31 -3.97
N VAL A 308 14.76 -14.71 -5.14
CA VAL A 308 13.70 -14.37 -6.09
C VAL A 308 12.81 -15.56 -6.47
N ALA A 309 13.41 -16.72 -6.73
CA ALA A 309 12.63 -17.93 -7.05
C ALA A 309 11.67 -18.35 -5.93
N ASP A 310 12.02 -18.09 -4.67
CA ASP A 310 11.17 -18.38 -3.52
C ASP A 310 10.15 -17.25 -3.25
N LEU A 311 10.47 -15.99 -3.63
CA LEU A 311 9.51 -14.89 -3.68
C LEU A 311 8.40 -15.20 -4.70
N ASP A 312 8.78 -15.63 -5.91
CA ASP A 312 7.85 -16.02 -6.98
C ASP A 312 6.94 -17.17 -6.55
N ARG A 313 7.48 -18.17 -5.82
CA ARG A 313 6.67 -19.28 -5.28
C ARG A 313 5.61 -18.84 -4.27
N ALA A 314 5.80 -17.72 -3.61
CA ALA A 314 4.83 -17.16 -2.69
C ALA A 314 3.81 -16.23 -3.38
N GLU A 315 4.22 -15.53 -4.45
CA GLU A 315 3.39 -14.54 -5.14
C GLU A 315 2.64 -15.11 -6.35
N ASP A 316 3.21 -16.08 -7.07
CA ASP A 316 2.54 -16.77 -8.17
C ASP A 316 1.51 -17.77 -7.62
N ARG A 317 0.27 -17.66 -8.07
CA ARG A 317 -0.84 -18.46 -7.56
C ARG A 317 -0.62 -19.96 -7.73
N ASP A 318 -0.22 -20.39 -8.92
CA ASP A 318 -0.13 -21.81 -9.23
C ASP A 318 1.03 -22.44 -8.46
N LEU A 319 2.15 -21.73 -8.36
CA LEU A 319 3.30 -22.15 -7.56
C LEU A 319 2.98 -22.16 -6.07
N PHE A 320 2.23 -21.17 -5.58
CA PHE A 320 1.80 -21.12 -4.19
C PHE A 320 0.80 -22.21 -3.84
N GLU A 321 -0.20 -22.47 -4.69
CA GLU A 321 -1.14 -23.57 -4.52
C GLU A 321 -0.41 -24.92 -4.48
N GLN A 322 0.58 -25.13 -5.35
CA GLN A 322 1.38 -26.34 -5.33
C GLN A 322 2.21 -26.44 -4.04
N ALA A 323 2.80 -25.35 -3.58
CA ALA A 323 3.55 -25.33 -2.32
C ALA A 323 2.66 -25.68 -1.12
N LEU A 324 1.44 -25.17 -1.05
CA LEU A 324 0.49 -25.51 0.01
C LEU A 324 0.06 -27.00 -0.03
N LYS A 325 -0.15 -27.54 -1.22
CA LYS A 325 -0.44 -28.98 -1.41
C LYS A 325 0.72 -29.87 -0.95
N ASP A 326 1.95 -29.51 -1.36
CA ASP A 326 3.16 -30.26 -0.98
C ASP A 326 3.40 -30.21 0.54
N LEU A 327 2.98 -29.15 1.19
CA LEU A 327 3.06 -28.96 2.63
C LEU A 327 1.82 -29.47 3.39
N ASP A 328 0.80 -30.03 2.72
CA ASP A 328 -0.46 -30.46 3.33
C ASP A 328 -1.10 -29.35 4.20
N ILE A 329 -1.20 -28.14 3.63
CA ILE A 329 -1.79 -26.97 4.28
C ILE A 329 -3.06 -26.57 3.53
N PRO A 330 -4.22 -26.45 4.21
CA PRO A 330 -5.47 -26.05 3.59
C PRO A 330 -5.45 -24.61 3.06
N GLN A 331 -6.06 -24.40 1.89
CA GLN A 331 -6.38 -23.09 1.34
C GLN A 331 -7.86 -23.03 0.92
N PRO A 332 -8.46 -21.83 0.79
CA PRO A 332 -9.79 -21.71 0.21
C PRO A 332 -9.83 -22.32 -1.19
N PRO A 333 -10.84 -23.13 -1.53
CA PRO A 333 -11.00 -23.64 -2.89
C PRO A 333 -11.14 -22.48 -3.90
N GLY A 334 -10.46 -22.56 -5.03
CA GLY A 334 -10.52 -21.53 -6.04
C GLY A 334 -10.20 -22.07 -7.43
N GLN A 335 -10.59 -21.31 -8.46
CA GLN A 335 -10.32 -21.61 -9.86
C GLN A 335 -10.03 -20.31 -10.64
N THR A 336 -9.25 -20.44 -11.69
CA THR A 336 -8.99 -19.39 -12.65
C THR A 336 -10.02 -19.44 -13.77
N ALA A 337 -10.51 -18.29 -14.22
CA ALA A 337 -11.46 -18.16 -15.34
C ALA A 337 -10.97 -17.12 -16.35
N THR A 338 -11.04 -17.44 -17.63
CA THR A 338 -10.64 -16.54 -18.73
C THR A 338 -11.83 -15.86 -19.40
N ASN A 339 -13.04 -16.28 -19.06
CA ASN A 339 -14.31 -15.74 -19.58
C ASN A 339 -15.45 -15.89 -18.56
N GLU A 340 -16.59 -15.24 -18.87
CA GLU A 340 -17.77 -15.20 -18.00
C GLU A 340 -18.32 -16.60 -17.68
N GLU A 341 -18.41 -17.49 -18.67
CA GLU A 341 -19.00 -18.85 -18.47
C GLU A 341 -18.11 -19.75 -17.61
N GLU A 342 -16.79 -19.67 -17.78
CA GLU A 342 -15.84 -20.38 -16.92
C GLU A 342 -15.92 -19.90 -15.48
N ALA A 343 -16.06 -18.57 -15.26
CA ALA A 343 -16.22 -18.00 -13.93
C ALA A 343 -17.50 -18.49 -13.25
N VAL A 344 -18.62 -18.50 -13.98
CA VAL A 344 -19.91 -19.00 -13.47
C VAL A 344 -19.82 -20.51 -13.17
N GLU A 345 -19.19 -21.31 -14.02
CA GLU A 345 -19.00 -22.74 -13.75
C GLU A 345 -18.13 -22.97 -12.51
N ALA A 346 -17.04 -22.20 -12.37
CA ALA A 346 -16.19 -22.23 -11.18
C ALA A 346 -16.99 -21.89 -9.92
N ALA A 347 -17.73 -20.77 -9.93
CA ALA A 347 -18.53 -20.35 -8.79
C ALA A 347 -19.63 -21.34 -8.41
N ARG A 348 -20.27 -21.99 -9.38
CA ARG A 348 -21.26 -23.07 -9.12
C ARG A 348 -20.63 -24.30 -8.46
N LYS A 349 -19.39 -24.64 -8.82
CA LYS A 349 -18.66 -25.76 -8.19
C LYS A 349 -18.20 -25.43 -6.77
N ILE A 350 -17.72 -24.20 -6.57
CA ILE A 350 -17.19 -23.71 -5.30
C ILE A 350 -18.33 -23.43 -4.32
N GLY A 351 -19.45 -22.87 -4.81
CA GLY A 351 -20.58 -22.38 -4.02
C GLY A 351 -20.43 -20.90 -3.68
N PHE A 352 -21.55 -20.15 -3.79
CA PHE A 352 -21.59 -18.73 -3.38
C PHE A 352 -21.66 -18.59 -1.85
N PRO A 353 -21.14 -17.47 -1.28
CA PRO A 353 -20.47 -16.39 -1.95
C PRO A 353 -19.05 -16.71 -2.41
N VAL A 354 -18.60 -16.05 -3.47
CA VAL A 354 -17.24 -16.14 -4.00
C VAL A 354 -16.54 -14.80 -3.97
N LEU A 355 -15.23 -14.82 -3.78
CA LEU A 355 -14.35 -13.66 -3.94
C LEU A 355 -13.80 -13.70 -5.36
N VAL A 356 -13.99 -12.63 -6.12
CA VAL A 356 -13.48 -12.50 -7.48
C VAL A 356 -12.45 -11.39 -7.57
N ARG A 357 -11.38 -11.65 -8.33
CA ARG A 357 -10.31 -10.67 -8.53
C ARG A 357 -9.58 -10.94 -9.85
N PRO A 358 -9.11 -9.91 -10.57
CA PRO A 358 -8.17 -10.11 -11.66
C PRO A 358 -6.87 -10.74 -11.15
N SER A 359 -6.23 -11.61 -11.93
CA SER A 359 -4.98 -12.27 -11.52
C SER A 359 -3.78 -11.31 -11.40
N TYR A 360 -3.89 -10.14 -11.98
CA TYR A 360 -2.83 -9.13 -11.99
C TYR A 360 -3.37 -7.79 -11.49
N VAL A 361 -3.45 -7.63 -10.15
CA VAL A 361 -3.77 -6.33 -9.55
C VAL A 361 -3.02 -6.15 -8.24
N LEU A 362 -2.20 -5.11 -8.18
CA LEU A 362 -1.52 -4.68 -6.96
C LEU A 362 -2.53 -4.03 -5.98
N GLY A 363 -2.56 -4.52 -4.74
CA GLY A 363 -3.25 -3.88 -3.63
C GLY A 363 -4.77 -4.05 -3.58
N GLY A 364 -5.29 -5.21 -4.01
CA GLY A 364 -6.73 -5.54 -3.88
C GLY A 364 -7.66 -4.78 -4.81
N ARG A 365 -7.13 -4.06 -5.79
CA ARG A 365 -7.91 -3.29 -6.76
C ARG A 365 -8.85 -4.19 -7.54
N ALA A 366 -10.13 -3.80 -7.63
CA ALA A 366 -11.18 -4.55 -8.29
C ALA A 366 -11.47 -5.95 -7.69
N MET A 367 -11.14 -6.20 -6.42
CA MET A 367 -11.65 -7.38 -5.71
C MET A 367 -13.10 -7.14 -5.26
N GLU A 368 -13.97 -8.12 -5.50
CA GLU A 368 -15.36 -8.04 -5.09
C GLU A 368 -15.85 -9.37 -4.50
N ILE A 369 -16.66 -9.28 -3.44
CA ILE A 369 -17.38 -10.41 -2.90
C ILE A 369 -18.71 -10.48 -3.64
N VAL A 370 -18.96 -11.62 -4.28
CA VAL A 370 -20.11 -11.84 -5.16
C VAL A 370 -21.01 -12.90 -4.55
N GLU A 371 -22.26 -12.55 -4.32
CA GLU A 371 -23.23 -13.41 -3.60
C GLU A 371 -24.05 -14.32 -4.53
N ASN A 372 -24.13 -14.00 -5.82
CA ASN A 372 -24.95 -14.73 -6.79
C ASN A 372 -24.39 -14.64 -8.21
N GLU A 373 -24.99 -15.39 -9.12
CA GLU A 373 -24.56 -15.49 -10.51
C GLU A 373 -24.72 -14.19 -11.31
N ASP A 374 -25.78 -13.43 -11.05
CA ASP A 374 -26.05 -12.18 -11.80
C ASP A 374 -25.00 -11.12 -11.49
N ASP A 375 -24.62 -10.99 -10.22
CA ASP A 375 -23.53 -10.11 -9.78
C ASP A 375 -22.20 -10.55 -10.36
N LEU A 376 -21.92 -11.87 -10.40
CA LEU A 376 -20.72 -12.42 -11.01
C LEU A 376 -20.61 -12.07 -12.50
N ARG A 377 -21.70 -12.23 -13.24
CA ARG A 377 -21.74 -11.87 -14.66
C ARG A 377 -21.53 -10.37 -14.87
N SER A 378 -22.10 -9.54 -14.02
CA SER A 378 -21.88 -8.09 -14.06
C SER A 378 -20.40 -7.75 -13.82
N TYR A 379 -19.80 -8.32 -12.80
CA TYR A 379 -18.38 -8.16 -12.49
C TYR A 379 -17.48 -8.60 -13.66
N MET A 380 -17.70 -9.79 -14.21
CA MET A 380 -16.89 -10.33 -15.32
C MET A 380 -16.88 -9.43 -16.54
N ARG A 381 -18.01 -8.80 -16.88
CA ARG A 381 -18.07 -7.84 -18.00
C ARG A 381 -17.22 -6.60 -17.78
N THR A 382 -17.05 -6.19 -16.53
CA THR A 382 -16.24 -5.03 -16.15
C THR A 382 -14.75 -5.41 -16.02
N ALA A 383 -14.46 -6.50 -15.33
CA ALA A 383 -13.10 -6.97 -15.08
C ALA A 383 -12.39 -7.45 -16.37
N VAL A 384 -13.09 -8.18 -17.23
CA VAL A 384 -12.54 -8.65 -18.53
C VAL A 384 -12.24 -7.49 -19.47
N LYS A 385 -13.00 -6.40 -19.41
CA LYS A 385 -12.68 -5.18 -20.16
C LYS A 385 -11.42 -4.49 -19.63
N ALA A 386 -11.21 -4.54 -18.31
CA ALA A 386 -10.06 -3.92 -17.66
C ALA A 386 -8.74 -4.70 -17.86
N SER A 387 -8.83 -6.03 -18.09
CA SER A 387 -7.65 -6.89 -18.24
C SER A 387 -7.94 -8.08 -19.16
N PRO A 388 -8.08 -7.86 -20.48
CA PRO A 388 -8.51 -8.90 -21.42
C PRO A 388 -7.51 -10.06 -21.56
N ASP A 389 -6.22 -9.82 -21.33
CA ASP A 389 -5.14 -10.82 -21.47
C ASP A 389 -4.81 -11.57 -20.16
N HIS A 390 -5.52 -11.24 -19.06
CA HIS A 390 -5.27 -11.84 -17.75
C HIS A 390 -6.53 -12.49 -17.19
N PRO A 391 -6.43 -13.74 -16.69
CA PRO A 391 -7.57 -14.44 -16.13
C PRO A 391 -8.08 -13.79 -14.83
N VAL A 392 -9.34 -14.07 -14.50
CA VAL A 392 -9.96 -13.72 -13.23
C VAL A 392 -9.89 -14.91 -12.29
N LEU A 393 -9.60 -14.65 -11.03
CA LEU A 393 -9.61 -15.65 -9.97
C LEU A 393 -10.99 -15.66 -9.31
N VAL A 394 -11.55 -16.85 -9.14
CA VAL A 394 -12.82 -17.09 -8.45
C VAL A 394 -12.51 -18.00 -7.27
N ASP A 395 -12.49 -17.43 -6.07
CA ASP A 395 -12.14 -18.13 -4.83
C ASP A 395 -13.36 -18.27 -3.92
N SER A 396 -13.43 -19.33 -3.13
CA SER A 396 -14.43 -19.46 -2.08
C SER A 396 -14.27 -18.35 -1.06
N TYR A 397 -15.33 -17.59 -0.84
CA TYR A 397 -15.35 -16.64 0.25
C TYR A 397 -15.71 -17.35 1.56
N ILE A 398 -14.73 -17.49 2.44
CA ILE A 398 -14.91 -18.16 3.72
C ILE A 398 -15.35 -17.13 4.76
N ILE A 399 -16.60 -17.22 5.19
CA ILE A 399 -17.09 -16.44 6.32
C ILE A 399 -16.54 -17.07 7.60
N GLY A 400 -15.56 -16.38 8.21
CA GLY A 400 -14.84 -16.90 9.37
C GLY A 400 -14.12 -15.79 10.14
N ARG A 401 -13.31 -16.19 11.10
CA ARG A 401 -12.42 -15.29 11.83
C ARG A 401 -11.09 -15.20 11.10
N GLU A 402 -10.58 -14.01 10.90
CA GLU A 402 -9.25 -13.81 10.34
C GLU A 402 -8.21 -13.58 11.42
N CYS A 403 -6.99 -13.98 11.14
CA CYS A 403 -5.82 -13.63 11.90
C CYS A 403 -4.60 -13.55 11.00
N GLU A 404 -3.56 -12.89 11.48
CA GLU A 404 -2.30 -12.79 10.77
C GLU A 404 -1.10 -13.04 11.69
N VAL A 405 0.00 -13.44 11.07
CA VAL A 405 1.28 -13.71 11.74
C VAL A 405 2.39 -13.05 10.94
N ASP A 406 3.24 -12.30 11.62
CA ASP A 406 4.56 -11.94 11.10
C ASP A 406 5.61 -12.84 11.74
N ALA A 407 6.30 -13.61 10.93
CA ALA A 407 7.32 -14.56 11.35
C ALA A 407 8.71 -14.15 10.87
N ILE A 408 9.73 -14.62 11.56
CA ILE A 408 11.13 -14.40 11.22
C ILE A 408 11.82 -15.75 11.11
N SER A 409 12.40 -16.05 9.95
CA SER A 409 13.01 -17.35 9.65
C SER A 409 14.47 -17.22 9.26
N ASP A 410 15.32 -18.12 9.75
CA ASP A 410 16.71 -18.32 9.31
C ASP A 410 16.87 -19.50 8.34
N GLY A 411 15.74 -20.07 7.85
CA GLY A 411 15.69 -21.24 6.97
C GLY A 411 15.70 -22.57 7.71
N LYS A 412 15.87 -22.56 9.03
CA LYS A 412 15.86 -23.75 9.90
C LYS A 412 14.91 -23.56 11.09
N ASP A 413 15.09 -22.48 11.82
CA ASP A 413 14.28 -22.10 12.96
C ASP A 413 13.38 -20.90 12.57
N VAL A 414 12.18 -20.83 13.16
CA VAL A 414 11.18 -19.80 12.86
C VAL A 414 10.68 -19.20 14.16
N LEU A 415 10.95 -17.91 14.36
CA LEU A 415 10.44 -17.13 15.47
C LEU A 415 9.07 -16.55 15.10
N ILE A 416 8.06 -16.82 15.90
CA ILE A 416 6.71 -16.26 15.78
C ILE A 416 6.48 -15.36 17.00
N PRO A 417 6.61 -14.04 16.88
CA PRO A 417 6.44 -13.11 18.01
C PRO A 417 5.05 -13.13 18.62
N GLY A 418 4.02 -13.32 17.81
CA GLY A 418 2.64 -13.39 18.25
C GLY A 418 1.68 -13.64 17.09
N ILE A 419 0.45 -14.03 17.44
CA ILE A 419 -0.68 -14.17 16.53
C ILE A 419 -1.61 -12.98 16.78
N MET A 420 -1.97 -12.27 15.72
CA MET A 420 -2.90 -11.15 15.77
C MET A 420 -4.27 -11.59 15.25
N GLU A 421 -5.29 -11.49 16.09
CA GLU A 421 -6.67 -11.81 15.72
C GLU A 421 -7.38 -10.55 15.25
N HIS A 422 -8.07 -10.61 14.09
CA HIS A 422 -8.87 -9.50 13.59
C HIS A 422 -10.23 -9.45 14.28
N ILE A 423 -10.71 -8.24 14.58
CA ILE A 423 -12.03 -8.01 15.18
C ILE A 423 -13.09 -8.07 14.10
N GLU A 424 -12.83 -7.49 12.93
CA GLU A 424 -13.72 -7.52 11.77
C GLU A 424 -13.83 -8.94 11.22
N ARG A 425 -14.97 -9.20 10.59
CA ARG A 425 -15.19 -10.46 9.88
C ARG A 425 -14.29 -10.56 8.64
N ALA A 426 -14.06 -11.76 8.18
CA ALA A 426 -13.37 -12.03 6.92
C ALA A 426 -13.96 -11.20 5.76
N GLY A 427 -13.08 -10.73 4.88
CA GLY A 427 -13.43 -9.91 3.72
C GLY A 427 -13.16 -8.42 3.87
N VAL A 428 -12.77 -7.94 5.04
CA VAL A 428 -12.17 -6.62 5.21
C VAL A 428 -10.65 -6.77 5.08
N HIS A 429 -10.01 -5.89 4.30
CA HIS A 429 -8.56 -5.93 4.13
C HIS A 429 -7.83 -5.86 5.49
N SER A 430 -6.80 -6.67 5.70
CA SER A 430 -6.08 -6.77 6.98
C SER A 430 -5.54 -5.41 7.49
N GLY A 431 -5.14 -4.52 6.57
CA GLY A 431 -4.70 -3.16 6.89
C GLY A 431 -5.82 -2.26 7.44
N ASP A 432 -7.07 -2.55 7.11
CA ASP A 432 -8.26 -1.81 7.56
C ASP A 432 -8.94 -2.46 8.77
N SER A 433 -8.50 -3.64 9.18
CA SER A 433 -9.03 -4.35 10.33
C SER A 433 -8.33 -3.96 11.61
N MET A 434 -9.10 -3.90 12.69
CA MET A 434 -8.53 -3.84 14.03
C MET A 434 -7.94 -5.21 14.38
N ALA A 435 -6.69 -5.23 14.84
CA ALA A 435 -6.01 -6.46 15.24
C ALA A 435 -5.73 -6.46 16.74
N VAL A 436 -5.96 -7.59 17.39
CA VAL A 436 -5.78 -7.78 18.82
C VAL A 436 -4.65 -8.78 19.08
N TYR A 437 -3.74 -8.42 19.96
CA TYR A 437 -2.70 -9.30 20.48
C TYR A 437 -2.68 -9.24 22.03
N PRO A 438 -2.58 -10.37 22.75
CA PRO A 438 -2.75 -11.76 22.28
C PRO A 438 -4.16 -12.05 21.73
N PRO A 439 -4.34 -13.13 20.95
CA PRO A 439 -5.65 -13.52 20.42
C PRO A 439 -6.61 -13.82 21.58
N GLN A 440 -7.87 -13.37 21.44
CA GLN A 440 -8.87 -13.44 22.51
C GLN A 440 -9.84 -14.62 22.37
N THR A 441 -10.13 -15.02 21.11
CA THR A 441 -11.16 -16.03 20.83
C THR A 441 -10.58 -17.32 20.20
N LEU A 442 -9.30 -17.31 19.79
CA LEU A 442 -8.65 -18.45 19.18
C LEU A 442 -8.24 -19.49 20.25
N SER A 443 -8.73 -20.73 20.13
CA SER A 443 -8.34 -21.81 21.02
C SER A 443 -6.84 -22.11 20.95
N LYS A 444 -6.24 -22.67 21.99
CA LYS A 444 -4.82 -23.07 21.98
C LYS A 444 -4.50 -24.03 20.85
N LYS A 445 -5.42 -24.96 20.51
CA LYS A 445 -5.29 -25.89 19.40
C LYS A 445 -5.16 -25.16 18.06
N ILE A 446 -6.00 -24.12 17.84
CA ILE A 446 -5.93 -23.29 16.62
C ILE A 446 -4.60 -22.53 16.57
N GLN A 447 -4.18 -21.93 17.68
CA GLN A 447 -2.90 -21.22 17.76
C GLN A 447 -1.70 -22.15 17.47
N GLU A 448 -1.71 -23.36 17.98
CA GLU A 448 -0.70 -24.39 17.68
C GLU A 448 -0.70 -24.78 16.20
N THR A 449 -1.88 -24.92 15.57
CA THR A 449 -2.01 -25.19 14.13
C THR A 449 -1.46 -24.05 13.30
N ILE A 450 -1.78 -22.78 13.65
CA ILE A 450 -1.24 -21.59 12.98
C ILE A 450 0.28 -21.55 13.08
N ALA A 451 0.84 -21.82 14.28
CA ALA A 451 2.28 -21.84 14.47
C ALA A 451 2.97 -22.96 13.65
N ASP A 452 2.36 -24.15 13.57
CA ASP A 452 2.84 -25.25 12.75
C ASP A 452 2.82 -24.91 11.26
N TYR A 453 1.71 -24.36 10.75
CA TYR A 453 1.59 -23.95 9.35
C TYR A 453 2.60 -22.84 9.01
N THR A 454 2.76 -21.86 9.90
CA THR A 454 3.75 -20.79 9.75
C THR A 454 5.15 -21.35 9.61
N LYS A 455 5.52 -22.30 10.46
CA LYS A 455 6.85 -22.93 10.41
C LYS A 455 7.05 -23.74 9.11
N ARG A 456 6.07 -24.57 8.74
CA ARG A 456 6.13 -25.35 7.49
C ARG A 456 6.24 -24.48 6.25
N LEU A 457 5.49 -23.37 6.20
CA LEU A 457 5.55 -22.40 5.11
C LEU A 457 6.90 -21.69 5.04
N ALA A 458 7.40 -21.18 6.16
CA ALA A 458 8.69 -20.48 6.19
C ALA A 458 9.84 -21.37 5.69
N ILE A 459 9.87 -22.62 6.13
CA ILE A 459 10.89 -23.60 5.71
C ILE A 459 10.64 -24.06 4.26
N GLY A 460 9.41 -24.39 3.90
CA GLY A 460 9.04 -24.87 2.57
C GLY A 460 9.22 -23.85 1.45
N LEU A 461 9.12 -22.57 1.77
CA LEU A 461 9.40 -21.46 0.87
C LEU A 461 10.85 -20.91 1.00
N ASN A 462 11.73 -21.61 1.70
CA ASN A 462 13.13 -21.20 1.95
C ASN A 462 13.25 -19.73 2.41
N CYS A 463 12.32 -19.27 3.26
CA CYS A 463 12.28 -17.90 3.71
C CYS A 463 13.50 -17.58 4.60
N ILE A 464 14.23 -16.52 4.27
CA ILE A 464 15.31 -15.95 5.08
C ILE A 464 14.96 -14.48 5.36
N GLY A 465 14.66 -14.17 6.62
CA GLY A 465 14.16 -12.87 7.04
C GLY A 465 12.72 -12.90 7.45
N MET A 466 11.91 -11.96 6.99
CA MET A 466 10.51 -11.81 7.38
C MET A 466 9.53 -12.48 6.42
N MET A 467 8.41 -12.91 7.00
CA MET A 467 7.27 -13.44 6.27
C MET A 467 5.97 -13.09 7.00
N ASN A 468 5.01 -12.52 6.31
CA ASN A 468 3.66 -12.32 6.79
C ASN A 468 2.72 -13.38 6.22
N ILE A 469 1.86 -13.95 7.03
CA ILE A 469 0.86 -14.93 6.63
C ILE A 469 -0.51 -14.51 7.15
N GLN A 470 -1.51 -14.57 6.28
CA GLN A 470 -2.91 -14.33 6.63
C GLN A 470 -3.69 -15.65 6.61
N PHE A 471 -4.49 -15.85 7.65
CA PHE A 471 -5.28 -17.04 7.88
C PHE A 471 -6.76 -16.70 8.06
N VAL A 472 -7.65 -17.60 7.64
CA VAL A 472 -9.06 -17.58 8.00
C VAL A 472 -9.44 -18.89 8.69
N ILE A 473 -10.21 -18.79 9.77
CA ILE A 473 -10.64 -19.93 10.58
C ILE A 473 -12.14 -20.10 10.44
N LYS A 474 -12.56 -21.29 9.97
CA LYS A 474 -13.95 -21.72 9.90
C LYS A 474 -14.10 -23.12 10.47
N ASP A 475 -15.05 -23.32 11.36
CA ASP A 475 -15.37 -24.62 11.96
C ASP A 475 -14.12 -25.37 12.46
N GLU A 476 -13.25 -24.70 13.21
CA GLU A 476 -11.96 -25.20 13.74
C GLU A 476 -10.92 -25.57 12.65
N THR A 477 -11.18 -25.33 11.38
CA THR A 477 -10.23 -25.50 10.28
C THR A 477 -9.54 -24.19 9.98
N VAL A 478 -8.21 -24.23 9.88
CA VAL A 478 -7.36 -23.08 9.55
C VAL A 478 -7.00 -23.14 8.07
N TYR A 479 -7.30 -22.08 7.34
CA TYR A 479 -6.95 -21.92 5.93
C TYR A 479 -5.95 -20.79 5.76
N VAL A 480 -4.95 -20.99 4.89
CA VAL A 480 -4.03 -19.93 4.48
C VAL A 480 -4.66 -19.13 3.34
N ILE A 481 -4.74 -17.82 3.49
CA ILE A 481 -5.26 -16.91 2.46
C ILE A 481 -4.13 -16.45 1.55
N GLU A 482 -3.05 -15.91 2.16
CA GLU A 482 -1.88 -15.43 1.43
C GLU A 482 -0.62 -15.46 2.28
N VAL A 483 0.52 -15.46 1.60
CA VAL A 483 1.85 -15.34 2.19
C VAL A 483 2.60 -14.21 1.50
N ASN A 484 3.20 -13.33 2.29
CA ASN A 484 4.03 -12.25 1.82
C ASN A 484 5.44 -12.43 2.40
N PRO A 485 6.46 -12.84 1.63
CA PRO A 485 7.82 -13.08 2.12
C PRO A 485 8.60 -11.76 2.31
N ARG A 486 8.03 -10.86 3.07
CA ARG A 486 8.51 -9.52 3.37
C ARG A 486 7.90 -8.99 4.67
N ALA A 487 8.37 -7.84 5.14
CA ALA A 487 7.74 -7.12 6.24
C ALA A 487 6.30 -6.72 5.88
N SER A 488 5.43 -6.75 6.87
CA SER A 488 4.06 -6.25 6.80
C SER A 488 3.91 -4.91 7.52
N ARG A 489 2.72 -4.33 7.44
CA ARG A 489 2.38 -3.11 8.17
C ARG A 489 2.30 -3.31 9.69
N THR A 490 2.09 -4.53 10.14
CA THR A 490 1.96 -4.86 11.57
C THR A 490 3.31 -5.03 12.29
N VAL A 491 4.42 -5.04 11.57
CA VAL A 491 5.77 -5.19 12.15
C VAL A 491 6.09 -4.16 13.24
N PRO A 492 5.81 -2.84 13.07
CA PRO A 492 6.02 -1.87 14.15
C PRO A 492 5.16 -2.14 15.38
N PHE A 493 3.90 -2.52 15.18
CA PHE A 493 2.98 -2.86 16.27
C PHE A 493 3.50 -4.08 17.06
N LEU A 494 3.74 -5.21 16.41
CA LEU A 494 4.25 -6.42 17.05
C LEU A 494 5.60 -6.19 17.71
N SER A 495 6.51 -5.47 17.08
CA SER A 495 7.82 -5.16 17.67
C SER A 495 7.70 -4.43 19.01
N LYS A 496 6.73 -3.50 19.13
CA LYS A 496 6.50 -2.72 20.35
C LYS A 496 5.81 -3.54 21.43
N VAL A 497 4.82 -4.36 21.09
CA VAL A 497 4.02 -5.08 22.08
C VAL A 497 4.65 -6.38 22.56
N THR A 498 5.62 -6.92 21.80
CA THR A 498 6.36 -8.14 22.18
C THR A 498 7.79 -7.85 22.66
N ASP A 499 8.26 -6.60 22.55
CA ASP A 499 9.63 -6.19 22.81
C ASP A 499 10.69 -6.96 21.99
N ILE A 500 10.28 -7.46 20.81
CA ILE A 500 11.16 -8.11 19.83
C ILE A 500 11.45 -7.12 18.71
N PRO A 501 12.69 -6.65 18.52
CA PRO A 501 13.03 -5.73 17.45
C PRO A 501 13.07 -6.45 16.09
N MET A 502 11.90 -6.77 15.54
CA MET A 502 11.71 -7.72 14.46
C MET A 502 12.52 -7.40 13.22
N ALA A 503 12.53 -6.13 12.76
CA ALA A 503 13.31 -5.73 11.59
C ALA A 503 14.82 -5.88 11.80
N GLN A 504 15.31 -5.61 13.00
CA GLN A 504 16.73 -5.81 13.34
C GLN A 504 17.09 -7.30 13.40
N VAL A 505 16.25 -8.13 14.03
CA VAL A 505 16.45 -9.58 14.08
C VAL A 505 16.47 -10.17 12.67
N ALA A 506 15.50 -9.82 11.83
CA ALA A 506 15.44 -10.28 10.45
C ALA A 506 16.65 -9.81 9.63
N THR A 507 17.09 -8.57 9.78
CA THR A 507 18.27 -8.06 9.09
C THR A 507 19.55 -8.82 9.50
N ASN A 508 19.71 -9.12 10.79
CA ASN A 508 20.82 -9.94 11.25
C ASN A 508 20.82 -11.35 10.62
N LEU A 509 19.63 -11.96 10.44
CA LEU A 509 19.51 -13.23 9.70
C LEU A 509 19.95 -13.09 8.25
N ILE A 510 19.48 -12.05 7.57
CA ILE A 510 19.85 -11.71 6.19
C ILE A 510 21.38 -11.54 6.04
N LEU A 511 22.04 -11.04 7.08
CA LEU A 511 23.49 -10.88 7.15
C LEU A 511 24.23 -12.15 7.63
N GLY A 512 23.52 -13.22 7.95
CA GLY A 512 24.09 -14.55 8.23
C GLY A 512 24.12 -14.98 9.70
N LYS A 513 23.51 -14.22 10.63
CA LYS A 513 23.38 -14.65 12.04
C LYS A 513 22.10 -15.47 12.21
N SER A 514 22.18 -16.65 12.79
CA SER A 514 21.02 -17.47 13.12
C SER A 514 20.16 -16.85 14.25
N LEU A 515 18.92 -17.33 14.41
CA LEU A 515 18.04 -16.96 15.53
C LEU A 515 18.71 -17.34 16.87
N ALA A 516 19.31 -18.52 16.95
CA ALA A 516 19.98 -19.01 18.16
C ALA A 516 21.15 -18.11 18.58
N GLU A 517 21.97 -17.63 17.64
CA GLU A 517 23.06 -16.67 17.92
C GLU A 517 22.58 -15.32 18.42
N GLN A 518 21.32 -14.98 18.10
CA GLN A 518 20.65 -13.76 18.58
C GLN A 518 19.88 -13.99 19.90
N GLY A 519 19.88 -15.22 20.44
CA GLY A 519 19.21 -15.56 21.70
C GLY A 519 17.74 -15.89 21.59
N TYR A 520 17.22 -16.05 20.36
CA TYR A 520 15.82 -16.43 20.12
C TYR A 520 15.65 -17.93 19.91
N LYS A 521 14.49 -18.43 20.30
CA LYS A 521 14.10 -19.85 20.15
C LYS A 521 13.10 -20.00 19.01
N ASP A 522 13.10 -21.19 18.43
CA ASP A 522 12.10 -21.63 17.47
C ASP A 522 10.69 -21.69 18.08
N GLY A 523 9.68 -21.28 17.29
CA GLY A 523 8.27 -21.40 17.61
C GLY A 523 7.61 -20.11 18.10
N LEU A 524 6.40 -20.28 18.65
CA LEU A 524 5.57 -19.18 19.17
C LEU A 524 6.15 -18.61 20.48
N TYR A 525 6.31 -17.30 20.49
CA TYR A 525 6.83 -16.57 21.65
C TYR A 525 5.76 -16.48 22.75
N PRO A 526 6.16 -16.36 24.04
CA PRO A 526 5.20 -16.19 25.15
C PRO A 526 4.34 -14.94 24.98
N GLU A 527 3.05 -15.07 25.24
CA GLU A 527 2.09 -13.97 25.15
C GLU A 527 2.33 -12.87 26.20
N SER A 528 1.98 -11.63 25.86
CA SER A 528 1.93 -10.51 26.79
C SER A 528 0.84 -10.72 27.86
N ASN A 529 1.05 -10.13 29.06
CA ASN A 529 0.04 -10.07 30.12
C ASN A 529 -0.98 -8.94 29.91
N HIS A 530 -0.75 -8.08 28.91
CA HIS A 530 -1.65 -7.00 28.52
C HIS A 530 -2.28 -7.31 27.17
N VAL A 531 -3.44 -6.70 26.94
CA VAL A 531 -4.12 -6.73 25.65
C VAL A 531 -3.73 -5.48 24.87
N HIS A 532 -3.37 -5.68 23.62
CA HIS A 532 -2.95 -4.62 22.70
C HIS A 532 -3.87 -4.64 21.47
N VAL A 533 -4.35 -3.48 21.07
CA VAL A 533 -5.21 -3.31 19.91
C VAL A 533 -4.54 -2.36 18.93
N LYS A 534 -4.35 -2.81 17.70
CA LYS A 534 -4.04 -1.97 16.56
C LYS A 534 -5.37 -1.52 15.93
N ALA A 535 -5.57 -0.24 15.71
CA ALA A 535 -6.74 0.27 14.99
C ALA A 535 -6.31 1.11 13.77
N PRO A 536 -6.98 0.95 12.60
CA PRO A 536 -6.71 1.76 11.43
C PRO A 536 -7.17 3.21 11.62
N VAL A 537 -6.53 4.12 10.88
CA VAL A 537 -6.95 5.52 10.76
C VAL A 537 -7.33 5.81 9.32
N PHE A 538 -8.51 6.42 9.13
CA PHE A 538 -9.07 6.74 7.82
C PHE A 538 -9.11 8.25 7.59
N SER A 539 -8.88 8.66 6.35
CA SER A 539 -8.94 10.07 5.92
C SER A 539 -10.28 10.46 5.26
N PHE A 540 -11.36 9.72 5.51
CA PHE A 540 -12.68 9.97 4.90
C PHE A 540 -13.20 11.39 5.12
N THR A 541 -12.92 11.99 6.29
CA THR A 541 -13.32 13.37 6.60
C THR A 541 -12.64 14.43 5.72
N LYS A 542 -11.49 14.09 5.11
CA LYS A 542 -10.73 14.97 4.22
C LYS A 542 -11.11 14.82 2.74
N LEU A 543 -11.80 13.74 2.41
CA LEU A 543 -12.15 13.36 1.04
C LEU A 543 -13.66 13.34 0.87
N ALA A 544 -14.21 14.34 0.18
CA ALA A 544 -15.65 14.38 -0.08
C ALA A 544 -16.05 13.32 -1.14
N LYS A 545 -17.24 12.75 -0.96
CA LYS A 545 -17.87 11.79 -1.89
C LYS A 545 -17.12 10.47 -2.04
N VAL A 546 -16.36 10.05 -1.05
CA VAL A 546 -15.74 8.72 -1.05
C VAL A 546 -16.64 7.71 -0.34
N ASP A 547 -16.64 6.48 -0.84
CA ASP A 547 -17.26 5.36 -0.17
C ASP A 547 -16.43 4.95 1.05
N SER A 548 -17.02 5.00 2.23
CA SER A 548 -16.41 4.63 3.51
C SER A 548 -16.63 3.17 3.91
N LEU A 549 -17.34 2.38 3.10
CA LEU A 549 -17.57 0.97 3.35
C LEU A 549 -16.25 0.20 3.26
N LEU A 550 -15.95 -0.59 4.30
CA LEU A 550 -14.77 -1.43 4.32
C LEU A 550 -15.01 -2.73 3.54
N GLY A 551 -14.00 -3.17 2.83
CA GLY A 551 -14.05 -4.36 2.00
C GLY A 551 -12.64 -4.92 1.74
N PRO A 552 -12.48 -5.76 0.71
CA PRO A 552 -11.20 -6.38 0.43
C PRO A 552 -10.12 -5.40 -0.08
N GLU A 553 -10.52 -4.20 -0.51
CA GLU A 553 -9.58 -3.15 -0.91
C GLU A 553 -9.26 -2.21 0.26
N MET A 554 -7.97 -1.97 0.48
CA MET A 554 -7.49 -1.14 1.58
C MET A 554 -7.83 0.35 1.38
N LYS A 555 -8.27 1.02 2.45
CA LYS A 555 -8.66 2.44 2.49
C LYS A 555 -7.98 3.25 3.59
N SER A 556 -7.37 2.61 4.58
CA SER A 556 -6.71 3.27 5.71
C SER A 556 -5.42 3.99 5.29
N THR A 557 -5.12 5.08 5.98
CA THR A 557 -3.94 5.94 5.74
C THR A 557 -2.90 5.87 6.85
N GLY A 558 -3.22 5.22 7.96
CA GLY A 558 -2.33 5.05 9.10
C GLY A 558 -2.94 4.12 10.13
N GLU A 559 -2.26 3.97 11.26
CA GLU A 559 -2.71 3.12 12.36
C GLU A 559 -2.31 3.70 13.72
N VAL A 560 -3.04 3.29 14.75
CA VAL A 560 -2.81 3.63 16.15
C VAL A 560 -2.84 2.37 17.00
N MET A 561 -2.41 2.50 18.25
CA MET A 561 -2.33 1.40 19.20
C MET A 561 -2.97 1.79 20.52
N GLY A 562 -3.77 0.87 21.10
CA GLY A 562 -4.25 0.94 22.47
C GLY A 562 -3.75 -0.25 23.29
N THR A 563 -3.37 -0.02 24.55
CA THR A 563 -2.87 -1.06 25.45
C THR A 563 -3.51 -0.94 26.82
N ASP A 564 -4.04 -2.05 27.34
CA ASP A 564 -4.55 -2.13 28.71
C ASP A 564 -4.59 -3.59 29.22
N ALA A 565 -5.07 -3.77 30.44
CA ALA A 565 -5.24 -5.10 31.06
C ALA A 565 -6.40 -5.91 30.46
N THR A 566 -7.38 -5.27 29.82
CA THR A 566 -8.54 -5.91 29.20
C THR A 566 -8.77 -5.42 27.78
N LEU A 567 -9.45 -6.23 26.96
CA LEU A 567 -9.77 -5.90 25.57
C LEU A 567 -10.58 -4.61 25.46
N GLU A 568 -11.61 -4.45 26.29
CA GLU A 568 -12.51 -3.30 26.22
C GLU A 568 -11.77 -1.98 26.49
N LYS A 569 -10.86 -1.97 27.46
CA LYS A 569 -10.05 -0.78 27.76
C LYS A 569 -9.03 -0.51 26.68
N ALA A 570 -8.39 -1.54 26.13
CA ALA A 570 -7.44 -1.41 25.02
C ALA A 570 -8.14 -0.89 23.75
N LEU A 571 -9.34 -1.41 23.43
CA LEU A 571 -10.19 -0.92 22.36
C LEU A 571 -10.58 0.54 22.53
N TYR A 572 -11.06 0.92 23.73
CA TYR A 572 -11.41 2.30 24.02
C TYR A 572 -10.24 3.26 23.76
N LYS A 573 -9.04 2.90 24.24
CA LYS A 573 -7.83 3.68 23.99
C LYS A 573 -7.48 3.77 22.50
N ALA A 574 -7.66 2.68 21.75
CA ALA A 574 -7.42 2.67 20.32
C ALA A 574 -8.44 3.56 19.56
N PHE A 575 -9.72 3.55 19.94
CA PHE A 575 -10.73 4.44 19.40
C PHE A 575 -10.40 5.91 19.66
N GLU A 576 -10.08 6.26 20.89
CA GLU A 576 -9.67 7.64 21.22
C GLU A 576 -8.44 8.08 20.41
N ALA A 577 -7.45 7.21 20.24
CA ALA A 577 -6.25 7.49 19.45
C ALA A 577 -6.52 7.61 17.95
N SER A 578 -7.55 6.93 17.42
CA SER A 578 -7.97 7.00 16.01
C SER A 578 -8.96 8.13 15.71
N TYR A 579 -9.24 9.00 16.69
CA TYR A 579 -10.25 10.08 16.62
C TYR A 579 -11.71 9.58 16.49
N LEU A 580 -11.95 8.32 16.80
CA LEU A 580 -13.29 7.75 16.94
C LEU A 580 -13.77 7.92 18.38
N HIS A 581 -14.14 9.13 18.75
CA HIS A 581 -14.60 9.42 20.11
C HIS A 581 -15.94 8.75 20.38
N LEU A 582 -15.91 7.77 21.27
CA LEU A 582 -17.14 7.14 21.75
C LEU A 582 -17.86 8.08 22.71
N PRO A 583 -19.15 8.38 22.47
CA PRO A 583 -19.91 9.21 23.39
C PRO A 583 -20.05 8.50 24.74
N THR A 584 -19.92 9.25 25.83
CA THR A 584 -20.05 8.72 27.20
C THR A 584 -21.46 8.91 27.77
N PHE A 585 -22.33 9.63 27.05
CA PHE A 585 -23.74 9.86 27.35
C PHE A 585 -24.49 10.30 26.09
N GLY A 586 -25.80 10.28 26.14
CA GLY A 586 -26.65 10.79 25.05
C GLY A 586 -27.61 9.73 24.55
N ASN A 587 -27.84 9.71 23.23
CA ASN A 587 -28.79 8.81 22.60
C ASN A 587 -28.10 7.98 21.51
N VAL A 588 -28.54 6.74 21.38
CA VAL A 588 -28.11 5.81 20.34
C VAL A 588 -29.29 5.39 19.47
N ILE A 589 -29.05 5.33 18.15
CA ILE A 589 -30.05 4.82 17.20
C ILE A 589 -29.74 3.35 16.93
N PHE A 590 -30.75 2.50 17.07
CA PHE A 590 -30.71 1.11 16.66
C PHE A 590 -31.55 0.91 15.39
N THR A 591 -30.91 0.49 14.31
CA THR A 591 -31.57 0.05 13.09
C THR A 591 -31.04 -1.34 12.75
N ILE A 592 -31.80 -2.37 13.11
CA ILE A 592 -31.30 -3.74 13.19
C ILE A 592 -32.12 -4.63 12.25
N HIS A 593 -31.41 -5.38 11.41
CA HIS A 593 -32.03 -6.40 10.56
C HIS A 593 -32.67 -7.52 11.39
N ASP A 594 -33.75 -8.10 10.87
CA ASP A 594 -34.54 -9.10 11.61
C ASP A 594 -33.70 -10.29 12.12
N ASP A 595 -32.78 -10.78 11.32
CA ASP A 595 -31.92 -11.93 11.66
C ASP A 595 -30.94 -11.67 12.82
N THR A 596 -30.64 -10.40 13.13
CA THR A 596 -29.67 -10.00 14.16
C THR A 596 -30.31 -9.32 15.37
N LYS A 597 -31.64 -9.21 15.43
CA LYS A 597 -32.36 -8.55 16.54
C LYS A 597 -32.12 -9.21 17.89
N GLU A 598 -32.13 -10.53 17.93
CA GLU A 598 -31.88 -11.29 19.17
C GLU A 598 -30.46 -11.03 19.71
N GLU A 599 -29.48 -10.98 18.83
CA GLU A 599 -28.08 -10.66 19.19
C GLU A 599 -27.95 -9.22 19.72
N ALA A 600 -28.65 -8.28 19.08
CA ALA A 600 -28.62 -6.86 19.45
C ALA A 600 -29.35 -6.55 20.78
N LEU A 601 -30.25 -7.43 21.25
CA LEU A 601 -31.08 -7.19 22.44
C LEU A 601 -30.24 -7.01 23.70
N ASP A 602 -29.22 -7.83 23.92
CA ASP A 602 -28.35 -7.69 25.10
C ASP A 602 -27.59 -6.36 25.06
N LEU A 603 -27.10 -5.98 23.90
CA LEU A 603 -26.43 -4.70 23.69
C LEU A 603 -27.37 -3.52 24.00
N ALA A 604 -28.61 -3.55 23.49
CA ALA A 604 -29.62 -2.52 23.75
C ALA A 604 -29.95 -2.40 25.26
N ARG A 605 -30.07 -3.53 25.97
CA ARG A 605 -30.28 -3.56 27.42
C ARG A 605 -29.11 -2.91 28.17
N ARG A 606 -27.89 -3.15 27.73
CA ARG A 606 -26.70 -2.55 28.35
C ARG A 606 -26.65 -1.03 28.12
N PHE A 607 -27.00 -0.54 26.93
CA PHE A 607 -27.09 0.89 26.67
C PHE A 607 -28.19 1.55 27.52
N ASP A 608 -29.37 0.95 27.64
CA ASP A 608 -30.47 1.43 28.49
C ASP A 608 -30.03 1.46 29.98
N ALA A 609 -29.38 0.40 30.46
CA ALA A 609 -28.93 0.29 31.85
C ALA A 609 -27.87 1.33 32.25
N ILE A 610 -27.04 1.80 31.31
CA ILE A 610 -26.06 2.86 31.56
C ILE A 610 -26.61 4.27 31.27
N GLY A 611 -27.91 4.38 30.95
CA GLY A 611 -28.63 5.65 30.85
C GLY A 611 -28.66 6.32 29.48
N TYR A 612 -28.39 5.59 28.40
CA TYR A 612 -28.60 6.12 27.05
C TYR A 612 -30.09 6.13 26.69
N GLY A 613 -30.53 7.21 26.02
CA GLY A 613 -31.78 7.18 25.31
C GLY A 613 -31.68 6.34 24.04
N ILE A 614 -32.62 5.45 23.81
CA ILE A 614 -32.63 4.58 22.63
C ILE A 614 -33.67 5.05 21.64
N TYR A 615 -33.24 5.35 20.41
CA TYR A 615 -34.08 5.52 19.25
C TYR A 615 -33.99 4.28 18.37
N ALA A 616 -35.07 3.88 17.73
CA ALA A 616 -35.04 2.72 16.85
C ALA A 616 -36.07 2.84 15.71
N THR A 617 -35.74 2.26 14.55
CA THR A 617 -36.69 2.12 13.42
C THR A 617 -37.83 1.18 13.80
N GLU A 618 -39.00 1.29 13.12
CA GLU A 618 -40.26 0.67 13.51
C GLU A 618 -40.16 -0.79 13.95
N GLY A 619 -39.59 -1.65 13.11
CA GLY A 619 -39.46 -3.08 13.42
C GLY A 619 -38.51 -3.34 14.61
N THR A 620 -37.44 -2.55 14.75
CA THR A 620 -36.48 -2.65 15.86
C THR A 620 -37.08 -2.09 17.15
N ALA A 621 -37.76 -0.92 17.08
CA ALA A 621 -38.40 -0.32 18.24
C ALA A 621 -39.49 -1.23 18.82
N LYS A 622 -40.32 -1.83 17.96
CA LYS A 622 -41.34 -2.80 18.39
C LYS A 622 -40.69 -3.98 19.13
N PHE A 623 -39.67 -4.60 18.53
CA PHE A 623 -38.99 -5.72 19.12
C PHE A 623 -38.34 -5.37 20.47
N LEU A 624 -37.63 -4.26 20.59
CA LEU A 624 -37.00 -3.84 21.83
C LEU A 624 -37.99 -3.56 22.94
N ASN A 625 -39.09 -2.84 22.64
CA ASN A 625 -40.16 -2.55 23.60
C ASN A 625 -40.88 -3.81 24.10
N GLU A 626 -41.15 -4.77 23.23
CA GLU A 626 -41.72 -6.08 23.59
C GLU A 626 -40.81 -6.88 24.54
N HIS A 627 -39.47 -6.64 24.47
CA HIS A 627 -38.49 -7.28 25.33
C HIS A 627 -38.04 -6.43 26.54
N GLY A 628 -38.79 -5.35 26.84
CA GLY A 628 -38.60 -4.54 28.04
C GLY A 628 -37.48 -3.49 27.96
N VAL A 629 -36.98 -3.17 26.76
CA VAL A 629 -36.06 -2.05 26.51
C VAL A 629 -36.85 -0.88 25.94
N HIS A 630 -36.80 0.28 26.61
CA HIS A 630 -37.53 1.46 26.16
C HIS A 630 -36.88 2.12 24.97
N ALA A 631 -37.47 1.90 23.78
CA ALA A 631 -37.01 2.49 22.52
C ALA A 631 -38.03 3.47 21.95
N THR A 632 -37.59 4.68 21.62
CA THR A 632 -38.39 5.71 20.95
C THR A 632 -38.35 5.49 19.43
N LEU A 633 -39.52 5.50 18.79
CA LEU A 633 -39.62 5.32 17.35
C LEU A 633 -38.94 6.47 16.59
N VAL A 634 -38.17 6.14 15.58
CA VAL A 634 -37.59 7.05 14.59
C VAL A 634 -37.88 6.55 13.18
N ASN A 635 -38.18 7.48 12.27
CA ASN A 635 -38.45 7.16 10.87
C ASN A 635 -37.14 6.88 10.10
N LYS A 636 -37.22 6.02 9.07
CA LYS A 636 -36.15 5.74 8.15
C LYS A 636 -35.79 6.95 7.27
N LEU A 637 -34.76 6.82 6.45
CA LEU A 637 -34.37 7.79 5.44
C LEU A 637 -35.49 8.12 4.44
N GLY A 638 -35.66 9.40 4.13
CA GLY A 638 -36.53 9.85 3.04
C GLY A 638 -38.01 10.18 3.41
N GLU A 639 -38.43 10.04 4.64
CA GLU A 639 -39.77 10.38 5.09
C GLU A 639 -39.96 11.87 5.47
N ASN A 640 -38.93 12.70 5.24
CA ASN A 640 -38.91 14.17 5.39
C ASN A 640 -39.66 14.68 6.65
N ASP A 641 -39.33 14.10 7.79
CA ASP A 641 -39.89 14.47 9.09
C ASP A 641 -38.74 14.94 10.01
N ASP A 642 -39.04 15.85 10.92
CA ASP A 642 -38.10 16.29 11.97
C ASP A 642 -37.69 15.13 12.92
N ASN A 643 -38.25 13.96 12.76
CA ASN A 643 -37.99 12.74 13.54
C ASN A 643 -37.45 11.59 12.69
N ASP A 644 -36.78 11.87 11.60
CA ASP A 644 -36.03 10.87 10.84
C ASP A 644 -34.57 10.74 11.33
N ILE A 645 -33.88 9.65 10.94
CA ILE A 645 -32.48 9.40 11.32
C ILE A 645 -31.57 10.58 10.93
N PRO A 646 -31.61 11.12 9.69
CA PRO A 646 -30.81 12.29 9.32
C PRO A 646 -31.06 13.54 10.17
N ALA A 647 -32.31 13.78 10.58
CA ALA A 647 -32.63 14.93 11.43
C ALA A 647 -32.04 14.77 12.84
N LEU A 648 -32.11 13.57 13.43
CA LEU A 648 -31.50 13.30 14.74
C LEU A 648 -29.98 13.46 14.70
N VAL A 649 -29.34 13.02 13.62
CA VAL A 649 -27.88 13.17 13.44
C VAL A 649 -27.51 14.63 13.23
N ARG A 650 -28.15 15.34 12.29
CA ARG A 650 -27.87 16.76 12.00
C ARG A 650 -28.08 17.68 13.20
N THR A 651 -29.07 17.38 14.01
CA THR A 651 -29.37 18.19 15.21
C THR A 651 -28.55 17.80 16.43
N GLY A 652 -27.69 16.78 16.33
CA GLY A 652 -26.89 16.27 17.43
C GLY A 652 -27.70 15.62 18.55
N LYS A 653 -28.94 15.21 18.27
CA LYS A 653 -29.76 14.48 19.24
C LYS A 653 -29.31 13.03 19.41
N ALA A 654 -28.75 12.42 18.36
CA ALA A 654 -28.15 11.10 18.43
C ALA A 654 -26.61 11.20 18.33
N GLN A 655 -25.91 10.49 19.19
CA GLN A 655 -24.45 10.49 19.28
C GLN A 655 -23.83 9.23 18.68
N ALA A 656 -24.60 8.16 18.54
CA ALA A 656 -24.15 6.91 17.95
C ALA A 656 -25.28 6.24 17.16
N ILE A 657 -24.91 5.43 16.17
CA ILE A 657 -25.83 4.60 15.39
C ILE A 657 -25.27 3.18 15.40
N ILE A 658 -26.14 2.22 15.70
CA ILE A 658 -25.88 0.80 15.56
C ILE A 658 -26.78 0.29 14.44
N ASN A 659 -26.17 -0.06 13.33
CA ASN A 659 -26.87 -0.51 12.12
C ASN A 659 -26.44 -1.92 11.74
N THR A 660 -27.37 -2.79 11.40
CA THR A 660 -27.12 -4.08 10.76
C THR A 660 -27.95 -4.19 9.49
N VAL A 661 -27.33 -4.53 8.38
CA VAL A 661 -27.96 -4.67 7.08
C VAL A 661 -28.11 -6.14 6.69
N GLY A 662 -29.18 -6.48 5.97
CA GLY A 662 -29.47 -7.87 5.62
C GLY A 662 -28.78 -8.35 4.36
N ASN A 663 -28.74 -7.53 3.31
CA ASN A 663 -28.14 -7.85 2.03
C ASN A 663 -27.72 -6.56 1.28
N LYS A 664 -27.02 -6.71 0.13
CA LYS A 664 -26.55 -5.59 -0.67
C LYS A 664 -27.66 -4.62 -1.10
N ARG A 665 -28.86 -5.12 -1.38
CA ARG A 665 -30.01 -4.28 -1.80
C ARG A 665 -30.52 -3.41 -0.67
N THR A 666 -30.66 -3.95 0.54
CA THR A 666 -31.00 -3.18 1.74
C THR A 666 -29.89 -2.23 2.16
N TYR A 667 -28.64 -2.55 1.81
CA TYR A 667 -27.50 -1.66 2.02
C TYR A 667 -27.58 -0.40 1.15
N ASP A 668 -27.89 -0.55 -0.14
CA ASP A 668 -28.04 0.57 -1.08
C ASP A 668 -29.27 1.46 -0.76
N GLU A 669 -30.29 0.89 -0.12
CA GLU A 669 -31.51 1.59 0.28
C GLU A 669 -31.45 2.22 1.69
N ASP A 670 -30.71 1.62 2.62
CA ASP A 670 -30.71 1.96 4.05
C ASP A 670 -29.30 2.40 4.59
N GLY A 671 -28.23 2.35 3.74
CA GLY A 671 -26.82 2.58 4.11
C GLY A 671 -26.29 4.01 4.02
#